data_c240ee70633bd0986a67ecc90b1c81f7
#
_entry.id   c240ee70633bd0986a67ecc90b1c81f7
#
_cell.length_a   1.000
_cell.length_b   1.000
_cell.length_c   1.000
_cell.angle_alpha   90.00
_cell.angle_beta   90.00
_cell.angle_gamma   90.00
#
_symmetry.space_group_name_H-M   'P 1'
#
loop_
_entity.id
_entity.type
_entity.pdbx_description
1 polymer ?
#
loop_
_entity_poly.entity_id
_entity_poly.type
_entity_poly.pdbx_seq_one_letter_code
_entity_poly.pdbx_strand_id
1 'polypeptide(L)'
;MSNLPEYLRMRVNAAPNPKNTVTLGNVRITVITPHLIRIEQGAFTDDATTVVLCRNFCQAEYCNYSSERGIHISTGYLTLDYKAGHPLETLTIRAHYHPAFTWHYGQKPLQNLKGTTSTLDCVDGACPLDDGVCSIDGYAVLDDSASLRMTADGWFAPRERCTDVYFFGYGHDYTEAVRDFQRLTGGPAMLPAFALGNWWSRYHAYTAEEYLGLMDAFRAHDVPLSVGIVDMDWHLVQVGDKENGDGWTGYTWNKELFPDYRAFLKGLHDRNLKTALNLHPAHGVRYWDTQYEAMCKAMGVDPATQRRVPFNCLDPMFLKAYFEILHFPYEQDGIDFWWMDWQQGSDNRTHAGSNYRETGLEAIRPLWMLNHMHYLASRRNGGRGMIFSRYAGYGSQRYPIGFSGDTTTTWASLKFQPYFTATASNVGYGWWSHDIGGHMCGVRDDELTARWVQFGVFSPIFRLHSTNSPFTGREPWMYNKRAELVISNFMRLRHRLFPYLYTMNRRANTELLPLIRPMYHVHPECTDAYQVPNEYWFGSEMIAAPITAPAESTGLAAADVWLPEGFWTDAFTGYVYRGNQRLTVARPLEEMPLFLKAGAIVPMQLHLFHENLLGGIQDMRIFVAPGASNAFRLYEDDGETLAYRDGAYAETPMTLDWTEKSAVFTVGPVEGDTSLVPEKRYWSVEFRGWRKGCRFVMNGVPEEAAYFPETNTYVVTLPPMSPGDAATIAVTHADALVHDNSDWRDRIIDRLTRAQMTHDAKFQYLRWADEAMKLPDDRVMPLNTRPDMSPNLGAHLYELLLQARQ
;
A
#
# COMPACT_ATOMS: atom_id res chain seq x y z
N MET A 1 23.94 -17.73 -25.28
CA MET A 1 22.76 -17.87 -24.40
C MET A 1 23.27 -17.89 -22.97
N SER A 2 22.65 -17.14 -22.10
CA SER A 2 22.98 -17.17 -20.67
C SER A 2 22.65 -18.54 -20.07
N ASN A 3 23.48 -19.03 -19.14
CA ASN A 3 23.21 -20.26 -18.39
C ASN A 3 22.11 -20.05 -17.33
N LEU A 4 21.28 -19.01 -17.48
CA LEU A 4 20.22 -18.66 -16.54
C LEU A 4 19.10 -19.71 -16.61
N PRO A 5 18.64 -20.25 -15.47
CA PRO A 5 17.50 -21.18 -15.42
C PRO A 5 16.22 -20.53 -15.96
N GLU A 6 15.31 -21.36 -16.49
CA GLU A 6 14.06 -20.88 -17.08
C GLU A 6 13.17 -20.14 -16.05
N TYR A 7 13.16 -20.58 -14.80
CA TYR A 7 12.36 -19.94 -13.73
C TYR A 7 12.86 -18.53 -13.35
N LEU A 8 14.07 -18.14 -13.77
CA LEU A 8 14.62 -16.79 -13.59
C LEU A 8 14.50 -15.91 -14.85
N ARG A 9 13.82 -16.39 -15.89
CA ARG A 9 13.68 -15.65 -17.15
C ARG A 9 12.38 -14.89 -17.23
N MET A 10 12.46 -13.60 -17.52
CA MET A 10 11.31 -12.79 -17.91
C MET A 10 11.38 -12.52 -19.41
N ARG A 11 10.36 -12.97 -20.15
CA ARG A 11 10.25 -12.69 -21.59
C ARG A 11 9.04 -11.82 -21.84
N VAL A 12 9.28 -10.65 -22.41
CA VAL A 12 8.26 -9.70 -22.77
C VAL A 12 8.51 -9.16 -24.18
N ASN A 13 7.44 -8.83 -24.89
CA ASN A 13 7.50 -8.12 -26.14
C ASN A 13 7.17 -6.65 -25.88
N ALA A 14 8.18 -5.81 -25.87
CA ALA A 14 8.06 -4.38 -25.59
C ALA A 14 7.97 -3.52 -26.86
N ALA A 15 7.95 -4.10 -28.05
CA ALA A 15 7.89 -3.37 -29.31
C ALA A 15 6.62 -2.53 -29.39
N PRO A 16 6.71 -1.26 -29.80
CA PRO A 16 5.51 -0.40 -30.01
C PRO A 16 4.73 -0.87 -31.24
N ASN A 17 3.48 -0.40 -31.35
CA ASN A 17 2.75 -0.54 -32.60
C ASN A 17 3.47 0.28 -33.71
N PRO A 18 3.88 -0.33 -34.83
CA PRO A 18 4.61 0.37 -35.89
C PRO A 18 3.87 1.57 -36.46
N LYS A 19 2.53 1.56 -36.41
CA LYS A 19 1.70 2.68 -36.89
C LYS A 19 1.77 3.91 -35.98
N ASN A 20 2.27 3.75 -34.77
CA ASN A 20 2.40 4.84 -33.80
C ASN A 20 3.78 5.54 -33.87
N THR A 21 4.63 5.14 -34.81
CA THR A 21 6.04 5.56 -34.84
C THR A 21 6.33 6.43 -36.07
N VAL A 22 7.03 7.55 -35.86
CA VAL A 22 7.50 8.49 -36.90
C VAL A 22 9.02 8.64 -36.77
N THR A 23 9.75 8.40 -37.84
CA THR A 23 11.22 8.46 -37.83
C THR A 23 11.71 9.50 -38.83
N LEU A 24 12.66 10.36 -38.42
CA LEU A 24 13.35 11.32 -39.25
C LEU A 24 14.85 11.35 -38.90
N GLY A 25 15.66 10.80 -39.80
CA GLY A 25 17.11 10.67 -39.57
C GLY A 25 17.41 9.80 -38.34
N ASN A 26 18.10 10.39 -37.37
CA ASN A 26 18.45 9.72 -36.11
C ASN A 26 17.48 10.05 -34.94
N VAL A 27 16.32 10.62 -35.22
CA VAL A 27 15.26 10.90 -34.23
C VAL A 27 14.04 10.04 -34.53
N ARG A 28 13.51 9.38 -33.52
CA ARG A 28 12.30 8.57 -33.58
C ARG A 28 11.32 9.04 -32.51
N ILE A 29 10.07 9.28 -32.90
CA ILE A 29 8.98 9.63 -31.97
C ILE A 29 7.96 8.52 -32.03
N THR A 30 7.56 8.01 -30.89
CA THR A 30 6.48 7.02 -30.76
C THR A 30 5.34 7.60 -29.91
N VAL A 31 4.15 7.69 -30.46
CA VAL A 31 2.93 8.09 -29.74
C VAL A 31 2.35 6.82 -29.08
N ILE A 32 2.62 6.62 -27.81
CA ILE A 32 2.15 5.43 -27.07
C ILE A 32 0.67 5.58 -26.74
N THR A 33 0.28 6.74 -26.20
CA THR A 33 -1.10 7.19 -26.04
C THR A 33 -1.20 8.67 -26.47
N PRO A 34 -2.39 9.26 -26.59
CA PRO A 34 -2.51 10.70 -26.88
C PRO A 34 -1.81 11.63 -25.85
N HIS A 35 -1.46 11.11 -24.68
CA HIS A 35 -0.80 11.81 -23.57
C HIS A 35 0.63 11.33 -23.29
N LEU A 36 1.04 10.17 -23.81
CA LEU A 36 2.36 9.56 -23.55
C LEU A 36 3.14 9.43 -24.84
N ILE A 37 4.25 10.17 -24.94
CA ILE A 37 5.11 10.22 -26.13
C ILE A 37 6.52 9.78 -25.76
N ARG A 38 7.06 8.81 -26.52
CA ARG A 38 8.47 8.41 -26.45
C ARG A 38 9.31 9.21 -27.45
N ILE A 39 10.44 9.70 -27.04
CA ILE A 39 11.41 10.48 -27.81
C ILE A 39 12.75 9.75 -27.78
N GLU A 40 13.26 9.39 -28.95
CA GLU A 40 14.54 8.68 -29.10
C GLU A 40 15.47 9.43 -30.04
N GLN A 41 16.77 9.38 -29.70
CA GLN A 41 17.83 9.83 -30.61
C GLN A 41 19.05 8.89 -30.54
N GLY A 42 19.60 8.52 -31.68
CA GLY A 42 20.76 7.66 -31.80
C GLY A 42 20.38 6.23 -32.19
N ALA A 43 20.84 5.24 -31.42
CA ALA A 43 20.48 3.84 -31.63
C ALA A 43 19.07 3.54 -31.11
N PHE A 44 18.15 3.17 -32.00
CA PHE A 44 16.80 2.80 -31.62
C PHE A 44 16.75 1.35 -31.16
N THR A 45 15.96 1.08 -30.08
CA THR A 45 15.68 -0.28 -29.64
C THR A 45 14.21 -0.46 -29.24
N ASP A 46 13.65 -1.60 -29.62
CA ASP A 46 12.31 -2.01 -29.22
C ASP A 46 12.33 -3.12 -28.15
N ASP A 47 13.53 -3.56 -27.73
CA ASP A 47 13.68 -4.46 -26.59
C ASP A 47 13.12 -3.82 -25.31
N ALA A 48 12.62 -4.66 -24.40
CA ALA A 48 12.34 -4.22 -23.03
C ALA A 48 13.62 -3.74 -22.35
N THR A 49 13.46 -2.88 -21.36
CA THR A 49 14.56 -2.43 -20.51
C THR A 49 14.33 -2.85 -19.05
N THR A 50 15.28 -2.55 -18.18
CA THR A 50 15.08 -2.74 -16.73
C THR A 50 13.90 -1.94 -16.18
N VAL A 51 13.48 -0.87 -16.87
CA VAL A 51 12.35 -0.01 -16.50
C VAL A 51 11.11 -0.31 -17.34
N VAL A 52 11.23 -0.27 -18.67
CA VAL A 52 10.09 -0.31 -19.60
C VAL A 52 9.87 -1.71 -20.16
N LEU A 53 8.67 -2.27 -19.95
CA LEU A 53 8.29 -3.62 -20.38
C LEU A 53 7.29 -3.67 -21.53
N CYS A 54 6.50 -2.62 -21.74
CA CYS A 54 5.46 -2.59 -22.77
C CYS A 54 5.37 -1.21 -23.40
N ARG A 55 5.27 -1.16 -24.75
CA ARG A 55 5.02 0.08 -25.51
C ARG A 55 3.84 -0.05 -26.46
N ASN A 56 3.20 -1.22 -26.47
CA ASN A 56 2.07 -1.51 -27.35
C ASN A 56 0.77 -1.54 -26.55
N PHE A 57 0.18 -0.36 -26.30
CA PHE A 57 -1.10 -0.26 -25.59
C PHE A 57 -2.29 -0.42 -26.55
N CYS A 58 -2.24 0.31 -27.67
CA CYS A 58 -3.25 0.31 -28.73
C CYS A 58 -2.71 1.04 -29.97
N GLN A 59 -3.49 1.12 -31.04
CA GLN A 59 -3.20 2.09 -32.09
C GLN A 59 -3.64 3.47 -31.58
N ALA A 60 -2.67 4.37 -31.36
CA ALA A 60 -2.98 5.74 -30.94
C ALA A 60 -3.60 6.54 -32.10
N GLU A 61 -4.57 7.39 -31.78
CA GLU A 61 -5.12 8.35 -32.71
C GLU A 61 -4.28 9.62 -32.70
N TYR A 62 -3.69 9.98 -33.82
CA TYR A 62 -2.92 11.21 -33.99
C TYR A 62 -2.80 11.61 -35.44
N CYS A 63 -2.54 12.90 -35.68
CA CYS A 63 -2.24 13.44 -37.00
C CYS A 63 -0.72 13.62 -37.15
N ASN A 64 -0.16 13.10 -38.24
CA ASN A 64 1.24 13.26 -38.59
C ASN A 64 1.38 14.14 -39.81
N TYR A 65 1.94 15.35 -39.64
CA TYR A 65 2.24 16.33 -40.70
C TYR A 65 3.75 16.45 -40.92
N SER A 66 4.52 15.42 -40.58
CA SER A 66 5.97 15.41 -40.67
C SER A 66 6.44 15.43 -42.12
N SER A 67 7.62 16.03 -42.36
CA SER A 67 8.28 16.15 -43.63
C SER A 67 9.79 16.03 -43.50
N GLU A 68 10.55 16.13 -44.59
CA GLU A 68 12.03 16.18 -44.52
C GLU A 68 12.55 17.38 -43.70
N ARG A 69 11.73 18.40 -43.43
CA ARG A 69 12.11 19.61 -42.66
C ARG A 69 11.93 19.44 -41.16
N GLY A 70 11.13 18.46 -40.73
CA GLY A 70 10.87 18.26 -39.32
C GLY A 70 9.72 17.30 -39.05
N ILE A 71 9.53 16.99 -37.80
CA ILE A 71 8.43 16.20 -37.27
C ILE A 71 7.39 17.17 -36.67
N HIS A 72 6.15 17.02 -37.09
CA HIS A 72 5.00 17.71 -36.51
C HIS A 72 3.89 16.70 -36.24
N ILE A 73 3.56 16.48 -34.98
CA ILE A 73 2.56 15.50 -34.55
C ILE A 73 1.51 16.21 -33.68
N SER A 74 0.24 15.94 -33.93
CA SER A 74 -0.87 16.38 -33.06
C SER A 74 -1.69 15.16 -32.62
N THR A 75 -1.87 15.00 -31.31
CA THR A 75 -2.71 13.95 -30.71
C THR A 75 -4.11 14.45 -30.34
N GLY A 76 -4.43 15.70 -30.61
CA GLY A 76 -5.63 16.38 -30.11
C GLY A 76 -5.45 16.98 -28.70
N TYR A 77 -4.59 16.41 -27.90
CA TYR A 77 -4.21 16.89 -26.54
C TYR A 77 -2.85 17.59 -26.56
N LEU A 78 -1.89 17.02 -27.28
CA LEU A 78 -0.52 17.50 -27.38
C LEU A 78 -0.15 17.83 -28.83
N THR A 79 0.69 18.83 -29.02
CA THR A 79 1.38 19.08 -30.29
C THR A 79 2.89 19.00 -30.05
N LEU A 80 3.57 18.11 -30.77
CA LEU A 80 5.03 17.97 -30.78
C LEU A 80 5.59 18.60 -32.07
N ASP A 81 6.60 19.45 -31.92
CA ASP A 81 7.36 20.07 -32.98
C ASP A 81 8.87 19.79 -32.83
N TYR A 82 9.51 19.30 -33.90
CA TYR A 82 10.96 19.10 -33.99
C TYR A 82 11.46 19.50 -35.37
N LYS A 83 12.57 20.24 -35.45
CA LYS A 83 13.21 20.65 -36.71
C LYS A 83 14.34 19.70 -37.10
N ALA A 84 14.30 19.19 -38.34
CA ALA A 84 15.34 18.28 -38.85
C ALA A 84 16.75 18.86 -38.73
N GLY A 85 17.69 18.06 -38.27
CA GLY A 85 19.11 18.44 -38.15
C GLY A 85 19.42 19.41 -37.01
N HIS A 86 18.44 19.80 -36.19
CA HIS A 86 18.67 20.60 -34.98
C HIS A 86 18.87 19.72 -33.75
N PRO A 87 19.52 20.25 -32.67
CA PRO A 87 19.62 19.56 -31.40
C PRO A 87 18.23 19.26 -30.78
N LEU A 88 18.13 18.18 -29.98
CA LEU A 88 16.85 17.81 -29.33
C LEU A 88 16.28 18.90 -28.41
N GLU A 89 17.12 19.78 -27.87
CA GLU A 89 16.69 20.92 -27.06
C GLU A 89 15.74 21.88 -27.80
N THR A 90 15.69 21.78 -29.14
CA THR A 90 14.73 22.53 -29.98
C THR A 90 13.36 21.85 -30.09
N LEU A 91 13.23 20.59 -29.63
CA LEU A 91 11.97 19.88 -29.60
C LEU A 91 11.07 20.49 -28.52
N THR A 92 9.82 20.73 -28.90
CA THR A 92 8.81 21.27 -28.01
C THR A 92 7.56 20.41 -28.02
N ILE A 93 6.88 20.34 -26.86
CA ILE A 93 5.56 19.74 -26.73
C ILE A 93 4.63 20.77 -26.07
N ARG A 94 3.51 21.07 -26.70
CA ARG A 94 2.48 22.01 -26.21
C ARG A 94 1.23 21.25 -25.85
N ALA A 95 0.68 21.54 -24.66
CA ALA A 95 -0.62 21.02 -24.22
C ALA A 95 -1.76 21.95 -24.65
N HIS A 96 -2.89 21.37 -25.06
CA HIS A 96 -4.11 22.05 -25.49
C HIS A 96 -5.25 21.98 -24.46
N TYR A 97 -4.93 21.62 -23.20
CA TYR A 97 -5.86 21.50 -22.08
C TYR A 97 -5.26 22.18 -20.83
N HIS A 98 -6.00 22.19 -19.74
CA HIS A 98 -5.53 22.75 -18.46
C HIS A 98 -4.73 21.69 -17.64
N PRO A 99 -3.59 22.09 -17.02
CA PRO A 99 -2.89 23.34 -17.22
C PRO A 99 -2.23 23.39 -18.60
N ALA A 100 -2.34 24.54 -19.27
CA ALA A 100 -1.66 24.76 -20.54
C ALA A 100 -0.16 25.00 -20.31
N PHE A 101 0.69 24.28 -21.04
CA PHE A 101 2.14 24.45 -20.97
C PHE A 101 2.80 24.31 -22.35
N THR A 102 4.04 24.78 -22.43
CA THR A 102 4.97 24.42 -23.49
C THR A 102 6.24 23.85 -22.84
N TRP A 103 6.45 22.56 -23.04
CA TRP A 103 7.66 21.87 -22.60
C TRP A 103 8.74 21.95 -23.69
N HIS A 104 9.97 22.22 -23.27
CA HIS A 104 11.16 22.08 -24.11
C HIS A 104 11.95 20.85 -23.64
N TYR A 105 12.50 20.09 -24.58
CA TYR A 105 13.29 18.92 -24.26
C TYR A 105 14.35 19.24 -23.19
N GLY A 106 14.45 18.38 -22.18
CA GLY A 106 15.38 18.52 -21.03
C GLY A 106 14.84 19.32 -19.85
N GLN A 107 13.69 19.99 -19.98
CA GLN A 107 13.05 20.65 -18.82
C GLN A 107 12.47 19.62 -17.85
N LYS A 108 12.65 19.88 -16.55
CA LYS A 108 11.99 19.11 -15.46
C LYS A 108 10.79 19.92 -14.94
N PRO A 109 9.74 19.24 -14.44
CA PRO A 109 8.66 19.95 -13.76
C PRO A 109 9.19 20.63 -12.49
N LEU A 110 8.68 21.83 -12.21
CA LEU A 110 9.04 22.62 -11.02
C LEU A 110 8.27 22.15 -9.78
N GLN A 111 7.02 21.70 -9.98
CA GLN A 111 6.08 21.32 -8.92
C GLN A 111 5.72 19.85 -9.02
N ASN A 112 6.76 18.98 -9.01
CA ASN A 112 6.55 17.53 -8.98
C ASN A 112 5.97 17.10 -7.62
N LEU A 113 4.91 16.27 -7.63
CA LEU A 113 4.20 15.79 -6.45
C LEU A 113 4.93 14.66 -5.72
N LYS A 114 6.16 14.36 -6.13
CA LYS A 114 7.07 13.36 -5.61
C LYS A 114 6.55 11.93 -5.76
N GLY A 115 7.40 10.99 -5.49
CA GLY A 115 7.17 9.55 -5.47
C GLY A 115 7.58 8.99 -4.12
N THR A 116 8.70 8.28 -4.09
CA THR A 116 9.18 7.60 -2.89
C THR A 116 10.72 7.61 -2.85
N THR A 117 11.32 6.93 -1.86
CA THR A 117 12.77 6.74 -1.74
C THR A 117 13.10 5.31 -1.36
N SER A 118 14.38 4.92 -1.50
CA SER A 118 14.81 3.54 -1.22
C SER A 118 14.78 3.19 0.27
N THR A 119 15.04 4.16 1.15
CA THR A 119 15.19 3.90 2.58
C THR A 119 14.88 5.12 3.44
N LEU A 120 14.34 4.86 4.62
CA LEU A 120 14.20 5.79 5.73
C LEU A 120 15.13 5.45 6.90
N ASP A 121 16.19 4.66 6.66
CA ASP A 121 17.13 4.26 7.73
C ASP A 121 17.68 5.49 8.46
N CYS A 122 17.59 5.46 9.77
CA CYS A 122 18.03 6.54 10.67
C CYS A 122 17.33 7.90 10.45
N VAL A 123 16.24 7.95 9.67
CA VAL A 123 15.50 9.19 9.45
C VAL A 123 14.63 9.49 10.67
N ASP A 124 14.76 10.72 11.19
CA ASP A 124 13.85 11.30 12.19
C ASP A 124 13.02 12.41 11.53
N GLY A 125 11.78 12.09 11.22
CA GLY A 125 10.88 12.99 10.49
C GLY A 125 10.93 12.80 8.97
N ALA A 126 10.98 13.91 8.23
CA ALA A 126 10.91 13.91 6.78
C ALA A 126 12.29 13.80 6.11
N CYS A 127 12.32 13.19 4.93
CA CYS A 127 13.48 13.19 4.05
C CYS A 127 13.09 13.55 2.60
N PRO A 128 14.07 13.90 1.73
CA PRO A 128 13.80 14.10 0.31
C PRO A 128 13.27 12.83 -0.36
N LEU A 129 12.29 13.00 -1.25
CA LEU A 129 11.75 11.92 -2.09
C LEU A 129 12.13 12.14 -3.55
N ASP A 130 12.29 11.03 -4.28
CA ASP A 130 12.47 11.05 -5.72
C ASP A 130 11.22 11.59 -6.42
N ASP A 131 11.37 12.06 -7.65
CA ASP A 131 10.24 12.55 -8.45
C ASP A 131 9.31 11.40 -8.87
N GLY A 132 7.99 11.69 -8.92
CA GLY A 132 6.96 10.81 -9.46
C GLY A 132 6.51 11.23 -10.87
N VAL A 133 5.50 10.53 -11.40
CA VAL A 133 4.92 10.84 -12.72
C VAL A 133 3.75 11.83 -12.65
N CYS A 134 3.53 12.43 -11.49
CA CYS A 134 2.49 13.43 -11.24
C CYS A 134 3.12 14.79 -10.93
N SER A 135 2.58 15.87 -11.50
CA SER A 135 3.05 17.25 -11.30
C SER A 135 1.91 18.24 -11.48
N ILE A 136 1.89 19.30 -10.66
CA ILE A 136 0.98 20.45 -10.82
C ILE A 136 1.23 21.17 -12.15
N ASP A 137 2.47 21.10 -12.68
CA ASP A 137 2.81 21.65 -14.00
C ASP A 137 2.14 20.90 -15.17
N GLY A 138 1.46 19.78 -14.92
CA GLY A 138 0.71 18.99 -15.89
C GLY A 138 1.53 18.04 -16.75
N TYR A 139 2.83 17.90 -16.47
CA TYR A 139 3.69 16.94 -17.16
C TYR A 139 4.76 16.33 -16.24
N ALA A 140 5.24 15.17 -16.64
CA ALA A 140 6.41 14.52 -16.07
C ALA A 140 7.28 13.89 -17.16
N VAL A 141 8.51 13.52 -16.82
CA VAL A 141 9.48 12.96 -17.77
C VAL A 141 10.17 11.76 -17.12
N LEU A 142 10.14 10.61 -17.81
CA LEU A 142 10.88 9.42 -17.46
C LEU A 142 12.06 9.27 -18.44
N ASP A 143 13.29 9.31 -17.94
CA ASP A 143 14.50 9.07 -18.71
C ASP A 143 14.96 7.62 -18.55
N ASP A 144 14.84 6.85 -19.63
CA ASP A 144 15.21 5.43 -19.70
C ASP A 144 16.56 5.23 -20.45
N SER A 145 17.28 6.32 -20.79
CA SER A 145 18.49 6.30 -21.63
C SER A 145 19.61 5.45 -21.05
N ALA A 146 19.75 5.40 -19.73
CA ALA A 146 20.79 4.66 -19.02
C ALA A 146 20.41 3.20 -18.71
N SER A 147 19.17 2.79 -18.92
CA SER A 147 18.69 1.45 -18.60
C SER A 147 19.27 0.40 -19.52
N LEU A 148 19.57 -0.78 -18.99
CA LEU A 148 20.00 -1.93 -19.78
C LEU A 148 18.80 -2.55 -20.51
N ARG A 149 19.04 -3.13 -21.69
CA ARG A 149 18.02 -3.87 -22.43
C ARG A 149 17.88 -5.32 -21.92
N MET A 150 16.69 -5.85 -21.96
CA MET A 150 16.41 -7.27 -21.76
C MET A 150 16.62 -8.00 -23.09
N THR A 151 17.36 -9.10 -23.04
CA THR A 151 17.62 -9.94 -24.21
C THR A 151 16.48 -10.95 -24.42
N ALA A 152 16.33 -11.48 -25.63
CA ALA A 152 15.27 -12.44 -25.97
C ALA A 152 15.27 -13.72 -25.11
N ASP A 153 16.43 -14.07 -24.51
CA ASP A 153 16.56 -15.18 -23.57
C ASP A 153 16.27 -14.79 -22.10
N GLY A 154 15.79 -13.56 -21.86
CA GLY A 154 15.36 -13.09 -20.54
C GLY A 154 16.48 -12.66 -19.62
N TRP A 155 17.66 -12.35 -20.16
CA TRP A 155 18.79 -11.76 -19.45
C TRP A 155 18.93 -10.28 -19.78
N PHE A 156 20.03 -9.65 -19.40
CA PHE A 156 20.33 -8.24 -19.63
C PHE A 156 21.56 -8.04 -20.50
N ALA A 157 21.60 -6.94 -21.24
CA ALA A 157 22.75 -6.52 -22.01
C ALA A 157 22.86 -4.99 -22.03
N PRO A 158 24.09 -4.45 -22.20
CA PRO A 158 24.29 -3.03 -22.46
C PRO A 158 23.52 -2.56 -23.69
N ARG A 159 23.13 -1.29 -23.69
CA ARG A 159 22.60 -0.59 -24.87
C ARG A 159 23.70 0.25 -25.51
N GLU A 160 23.61 0.43 -26.82
CA GLU A 160 24.34 1.50 -27.46
C GLU A 160 23.87 2.85 -26.90
N ARG A 161 24.80 3.83 -26.86
CA ARG A 161 24.47 5.15 -26.35
C ARG A 161 23.32 5.76 -27.16
N CYS A 162 22.24 6.05 -26.49
CA CYS A 162 21.02 6.62 -27.09
C CYS A 162 20.35 7.57 -26.10
N THR A 163 19.47 8.41 -26.60
CA THR A 163 18.43 9.06 -25.82
C THR A 163 17.16 8.21 -25.91
N ASP A 164 16.48 7.99 -24.79
CA ASP A 164 15.21 7.28 -24.73
C ASP A 164 14.39 7.84 -23.57
N VAL A 165 13.52 8.80 -23.88
CA VAL A 165 12.78 9.61 -22.92
C VAL A 165 11.29 9.45 -23.16
N TYR A 166 10.51 9.30 -22.09
CA TYR A 166 9.06 9.23 -22.11
C TYR A 166 8.48 10.50 -21.48
N PHE A 167 7.72 11.22 -22.30
CA PHE A 167 7.03 12.44 -21.90
C PHE A 167 5.60 12.09 -21.51
N PHE A 168 5.23 12.35 -20.26
CA PHE A 168 3.88 12.16 -19.71
C PHE A 168 3.17 13.53 -19.68
N GLY A 169 2.24 13.77 -20.59
CA GLY A 169 1.48 15.01 -20.67
C GLY A 169 0.02 14.75 -20.32
N TYR A 170 -0.29 14.49 -19.06
CA TYR A 170 -1.63 14.11 -18.59
C TYR A 170 -2.39 15.27 -17.94
N GLY A 171 -1.79 16.47 -17.87
CA GLY A 171 -2.37 17.54 -17.07
C GLY A 171 -2.51 17.13 -15.62
N HIS A 172 -3.72 17.26 -15.11
CA HIS A 172 -4.05 16.82 -13.77
C HIS A 172 -4.78 15.46 -13.71
N ASP A 173 -4.83 14.72 -14.81
CA ASP A 173 -5.31 13.32 -14.76
C ASP A 173 -4.21 12.40 -14.22
N TYR A 174 -3.91 12.57 -12.92
CA TYR A 174 -2.89 11.81 -12.23
C TYR A 174 -3.18 10.30 -12.19
N THR A 175 -4.46 9.95 -12.11
CA THR A 175 -4.89 8.55 -12.10
C THR A 175 -4.50 7.85 -13.39
N GLU A 176 -4.76 8.46 -14.56
CA GLU A 176 -4.40 7.86 -15.84
C GLU A 176 -2.88 7.93 -16.09
N ALA A 177 -2.20 8.99 -15.63
CA ALA A 177 -0.74 9.07 -15.67
C ALA A 177 -0.08 7.88 -14.95
N VAL A 178 -0.54 7.54 -13.75
CA VAL A 178 -0.04 6.40 -12.96
C VAL A 178 -0.43 5.07 -13.60
N ARG A 179 -1.63 4.94 -14.16
CA ARG A 179 -2.05 3.74 -14.90
C ARG A 179 -1.16 3.47 -16.10
N ASP A 180 -0.94 4.47 -16.94
CA ASP A 180 -0.12 4.33 -18.14
C ASP A 180 1.36 4.15 -17.79
N PHE A 181 1.84 4.76 -16.71
CA PHE A 181 3.15 4.44 -16.15
C PHE A 181 3.26 2.96 -15.77
N GLN A 182 2.27 2.40 -15.10
CA GLN A 182 2.25 0.98 -14.73
C GLN A 182 2.08 0.06 -15.94
N ARG A 183 1.28 0.43 -16.95
CA ARG A 183 1.21 -0.31 -18.23
C ARG A 183 2.56 -0.33 -18.94
N LEU A 184 3.25 0.81 -18.96
CA LEU A 184 4.57 0.97 -19.59
C LEU A 184 5.64 0.14 -18.87
N THR A 185 5.65 0.23 -17.54
CA THR A 185 6.73 -0.33 -16.71
C THR A 185 6.40 -1.68 -16.08
N GLY A 186 5.19 -2.19 -16.23
CA GLY A 186 4.64 -3.38 -15.58
C GLY A 186 3.87 -3.06 -14.30
N GLY A 187 2.62 -3.50 -14.23
CA GLY A 187 1.76 -3.32 -13.07
C GLY A 187 2.12 -4.22 -11.89
N PRO A 188 1.56 -3.95 -10.70
CA PRO A 188 1.81 -4.75 -9.52
C PRO A 188 1.20 -6.14 -9.66
N ALA A 189 1.89 -7.15 -9.11
CA ALA A 189 1.32 -8.47 -8.97
C ALA A 189 0.18 -8.46 -7.93
N MET A 190 -0.79 -9.35 -8.10
CA MET A 190 -1.77 -9.61 -7.06
C MET A 190 -1.09 -10.34 -5.91
N LEU A 191 -1.17 -9.75 -4.69
CA LEU A 191 -0.55 -10.34 -3.50
C LEU A 191 -1.26 -11.63 -3.08
N PRO A 192 -0.54 -12.58 -2.47
CA PRO A 192 -1.17 -13.68 -1.74
C PRO A 192 -1.98 -13.15 -0.56
N ALA A 193 -3.06 -13.83 -0.23
CA ALA A 193 -4.04 -13.38 0.77
C ALA A 193 -3.41 -13.10 2.15
N PHE A 194 -2.51 -13.97 2.61
CA PHE A 194 -1.86 -13.83 3.92
C PHE A 194 -1.08 -12.52 4.07
N ALA A 195 -0.63 -11.91 2.97
CA ALA A 195 0.14 -10.66 3.01
C ALA A 195 -0.68 -9.47 3.54
N LEU A 196 -2.00 -9.53 3.50
CA LEU A 196 -2.90 -8.43 3.92
C LEU A 196 -3.31 -8.47 5.39
N GLY A 197 -2.95 -9.54 6.12
CA GLY A 197 -3.16 -9.64 7.57
C GLY A 197 -2.08 -8.92 8.38
N ASN A 198 -2.02 -9.22 9.67
CA ASN A 198 -1.02 -8.65 10.58
C ASN A 198 0.25 -9.50 10.57
N TRP A 199 1.40 -8.83 10.51
CA TRP A 199 2.72 -9.47 10.57
C TRP A 199 3.41 -9.14 11.88
N TRP A 200 4.05 -10.14 12.48
CA TRP A 200 5.01 -9.97 13.55
C TRP A 200 6.43 -10.02 13.00
N SER A 201 7.26 -9.08 13.40
CA SER A 201 8.69 -9.03 13.11
C SER A 201 9.41 -8.29 14.23
N ARG A 202 10.61 -8.73 14.58
CA ARG A 202 11.49 -8.01 15.50
C ARG A 202 12.94 -8.48 15.32
N TYR A 203 13.87 -7.54 15.28
CA TYR A 203 15.29 -7.85 15.40
C TYR A 203 15.57 -8.28 16.84
N HIS A 204 15.59 -9.57 17.11
CA HIS A 204 15.79 -10.15 18.41
C HIS A 204 16.18 -11.63 18.28
N ALA A 205 17.18 -12.05 19.07
CA ALA A 205 17.68 -13.42 19.08
C ALA A 205 16.73 -14.36 19.86
N TYR A 206 15.58 -14.65 19.28
CA TYR A 206 14.61 -15.59 19.82
C TYR A 206 15.13 -17.03 19.77
N THR A 207 14.90 -17.80 20.81
CA THR A 207 14.87 -19.27 20.68
C THR A 207 13.58 -19.73 20.00
N ALA A 208 13.59 -20.95 19.46
CA ALA A 208 12.38 -21.55 18.85
C ALA A 208 11.21 -21.58 19.85
N GLU A 209 11.48 -21.94 21.11
CA GLU A 209 10.46 -21.99 22.17
C GLU A 209 9.88 -20.62 22.49
N GLU A 210 10.73 -19.61 22.67
CA GLU A 210 10.30 -18.21 22.94
C GLU A 210 9.45 -17.67 21.80
N TYR A 211 9.85 -17.90 20.53
CA TYR A 211 9.12 -17.40 19.39
C TYR A 211 7.75 -18.06 19.24
N LEU A 212 7.67 -19.41 19.36
CA LEU A 212 6.38 -20.11 19.33
C LEU A 212 5.49 -19.73 20.51
N GLY A 213 6.06 -19.55 21.70
CA GLY A 213 5.35 -19.07 22.89
C GLY A 213 4.81 -17.66 22.70
N LEU A 214 5.55 -16.78 22.00
CA LEU A 214 5.08 -15.45 21.66
C LEU A 214 3.88 -15.50 20.67
N MET A 215 3.91 -16.38 19.68
CA MET A 215 2.77 -16.57 18.77
C MET A 215 1.52 -17.07 19.51
N ASP A 216 1.72 -17.98 20.48
CA ASP A 216 0.64 -18.44 21.36
C ASP A 216 0.11 -17.32 22.26
N ALA A 217 0.98 -16.41 22.75
CA ALA A 217 0.57 -15.25 23.54
C ALA A 217 -0.29 -14.28 22.72
N PHE A 218 0.06 -13.98 21.46
CA PHE A 218 -0.81 -13.21 20.57
C PHE A 218 -2.20 -13.84 20.44
N ARG A 219 -2.26 -15.15 20.25
CA ARG A 219 -3.54 -15.89 20.17
C ARG A 219 -4.32 -15.83 21.49
N ALA A 220 -3.63 -15.97 22.63
CA ALA A 220 -4.26 -15.90 23.96
C ALA A 220 -4.84 -14.51 24.28
N HIS A 221 -4.25 -13.43 23.72
CA HIS A 221 -4.76 -12.06 23.79
C HIS A 221 -5.79 -11.73 22.71
N ASP A 222 -6.23 -12.72 21.94
CA ASP A 222 -7.16 -12.56 20.82
C ASP A 222 -6.67 -11.52 19.78
N VAL A 223 -5.36 -11.50 19.49
CA VAL A 223 -4.74 -10.64 18.48
C VAL A 223 -4.28 -11.51 17.31
N PRO A 224 -4.98 -11.44 16.16
CA PRO A 224 -4.67 -12.30 15.03
C PRO A 224 -3.38 -11.89 14.32
N LEU A 225 -2.61 -12.88 13.88
CA LEU A 225 -1.45 -12.74 13.00
C LEU A 225 -1.61 -13.63 11.77
N SER A 226 -1.02 -13.24 10.65
CA SER A 226 -0.94 -14.06 9.43
C SER A 226 0.50 -14.44 9.08
N VAL A 227 1.49 -13.66 9.52
CA VAL A 227 2.91 -13.86 9.21
C VAL A 227 3.76 -13.70 10.46
N GLY A 228 4.71 -14.62 10.65
CA GLY A 228 5.79 -14.54 11.63
C GLY A 228 7.14 -14.45 10.92
N ILE A 229 7.85 -13.32 11.06
CA ILE A 229 9.17 -13.09 10.46
C ILE A 229 10.25 -13.35 11.51
N VAL A 230 11.27 -14.10 11.14
CA VAL A 230 12.50 -14.25 11.95
C VAL A 230 13.59 -13.38 11.32
N ASP A 231 14.10 -12.44 12.11
CA ASP A 231 15.18 -11.55 11.68
C ASP A 231 16.54 -12.28 11.69
N MET A 232 17.60 -11.58 11.37
CA MET A 232 18.93 -12.15 11.05
C MET A 232 19.48 -13.19 12.03
N ASP A 233 19.05 -13.22 13.28
CA ASP A 233 19.50 -14.21 14.28
C ASP A 233 19.04 -15.66 13.98
N TRP A 234 18.23 -15.89 12.94
CA TRP A 234 17.96 -17.26 12.47
C TRP A 234 19.25 -17.98 12.03
N HIS A 235 20.26 -17.22 11.56
CA HIS A 235 21.56 -17.75 11.15
C HIS A 235 22.68 -17.38 12.15
N LEU A 236 23.89 -17.90 11.90
CA LEU A 236 25.05 -17.60 12.71
C LEU A 236 25.47 -16.12 12.55
N VAL A 237 25.30 -15.31 13.59
CA VAL A 237 25.66 -13.86 13.59
C VAL A 237 26.94 -13.56 14.38
N GLN A 238 27.32 -14.40 15.35
CA GLN A 238 28.53 -14.22 16.16
C GLN A 238 29.75 -14.91 15.50
N VAL A 239 29.91 -14.67 14.20
CA VAL A 239 30.98 -15.22 13.35
C VAL A 239 31.61 -14.12 12.51
N GLY A 240 32.83 -14.31 12.06
CA GLY A 240 33.48 -13.36 11.15
C GLY A 240 34.99 -13.39 11.23
N ASP A 241 35.64 -12.91 10.17
CA ASP A 241 37.06 -12.63 10.12
C ASP A 241 37.37 -11.51 9.12
N LYS A 242 38.61 -11.01 9.09
CA LYS A 242 39.00 -9.88 8.24
C LYS A 242 38.88 -10.15 6.74
N GLU A 243 38.96 -11.42 6.31
CA GLU A 243 38.98 -11.79 4.89
C GLU A 243 37.56 -12.10 4.39
N ASN A 244 36.72 -12.68 5.25
CA ASN A 244 35.42 -13.23 4.89
C ASN A 244 34.23 -12.37 5.33
N GLY A 245 34.49 -11.30 6.09
CA GLY A 245 33.42 -10.43 6.62
C GLY A 245 32.83 -10.93 7.94
N ASP A 246 31.73 -10.33 8.34
CA ASP A 246 31.06 -10.54 9.63
C ASP A 246 29.78 -11.37 9.48
N GLY A 247 29.07 -11.56 10.60
CA GLY A 247 27.84 -12.33 10.70
C GLY A 247 26.57 -11.63 10.18
N TRP A 248 26.65 -10.46 9.55
CA TRP A 248 25.48 -9.85 8.91
C TRP A 248 24.97 -10.70 7.75
N THR A 249 25.83 -11.28 6.94
CA THR A 249 25.44 -12.28 5.97
C THR A 249 25.47 -13.66 6.60
N GLY A 250 24.53 -14.55 6.34
CA GLY A 250 24.53 -15.94 6.80
C GLY A 250 23.47 -16.79 6.12
N TYR A 251 23.79 -18.11 6.02
CA TYR A 251 22.87 -19.09 5.43
C TYR A 251 22.75 -20.36 6.28
N THR A 252 23.40 -20.39 7.45
CA THR A 252 23.42 -21.54 8.33
C THR A 252 22.57 -21.30 9.56
N TRP A 253 21.54 -22.10 9.76
CA TRP A 253 20.68 -22.00 10.93
C TRP A 253 21.49 -22.03 12.22
N ASN A 254 21.20 -21.10 13.11
CA ASN A 254 21.76 -21.06 14.45
C ASN A 254 21.13 -22.17 15.31
N LYS A 255 21.86 -23.28 15.47
CA LYS A 255 21.36 -24.45 16.21
C LYS A 255 21.28 -24.23 17.73
N GLU A 256 21.91 -23.21 18.27
CA GLU A 256 21.75 -22.82 19.67
C GLU A 256 20.36 -22.23 19.91
N LEU A 257 19.85 -21.45 18.98
CA LEU A 257 18.52 -20.85 19.04
C LEU A 257 17.44 -21.76 18.45
N PHE A 258 17.74 -22.46 17.36
CA PHE A 258 16.82 -23.33 16.60
C PHE A 258 17.42 -24.74 16.45
N PRO A 259 17.47 -25.56 17.53
CA PRO A 259 18.07 -26.91 17.48
C PRO A 259 17.46 -27.80 16.40
N ASP A 260 16.15 -27.73 16.23
CA ASP A 260 15.36 -28.36 15.16
C ASP A 260 14.51 -27.28 14.44
N TYR A 261 15.13 -26.60 13.50
CA TYR A 261 14.43 -25.53 12.74
C TYR A 261 13.26 -26.05 11.92
N ARG A 262 13.26 -27.33 11.46
CA ARG A 262 12.13 -27.90 10.71
C ARG A 262 10.91 -28.08 11.61
N ALA A 263 11.12 -28.56 12.83
CA ALA A 263 10.05 -28.61 13.83
C ALA A 263 9.53 -27.22 14.20
N PHE A 264 10.42 -26.21 14.27
CA PHE A 264 10.05 -24.81 14.50
C PHE A 264 9.18 -24.26 13.36
N LEU A 265 9.59 -24.42 12.09
CA LEU A 265 8.83 -23.97 10.92
C LEU A 265 7.46 -24.66 10.84
N LYS A 266 7.44 -25.99 11.08
CA LYS A 266 6.17 -26.71 11.21
C LYS A 266 5.30 -26.14 12.34
N GLY A 267 5.89 -25.79 13.46
CA GLY A 267 5.19 -25.17 14.60
C GLY A 267 4.54 -23.83 14.26
N LEU A 268 5.14 -23.04 13.37
CA LEU A 268 4.53 -21.81 12.82
C LEU A 268 3.34 -22.13 11.90
N HIS A 269 3.51 -23.08 10.98
CA HIS A 269 2.44 -23.50 10.08
C HIS A 269 1.26 -24.17 10.82
N ASP A 270 1.52 -24.95 11.87
CA ASP A 270 0.47 -25.51 12.74
C ASP A 270 -0.36 -24.43 13.46
N ARG A 271 0.17 -23.20 13.55
CA ARG A 271 -0.51 -21.98 14.02
C ARG A 271 -1.13 -21.13 12.92
N ASN A 272 -1.17 -21.65 11.69
CA ASN A 272 -1.64 -20.97 10.48
C ASN A 272 -0.84 -19.68 10.15
N LEU A 273 0.44 -19.65 10.47
CA LEU A 273 1.33 -18.53 10.14
C LEU A 273 2.19 -18.87 8.93
N LYS A 274 2.30 -17.93 8.01
CA LYS A 274 3.35 -17.91 7.00
C LYS A 274 4.63 -17.33 7.61
N THR A 275 5.79 -17.74 7.07
CA THR A 275 7.08 -17.32 7.66
C THR A 275 8.05 -16.82 6.61
N ALA A 276 8.84 -15.81 6.99
CA ALA A 276 9.97 -15.30 6.23
C ALA A 276 11.23 -15.21 7.09
N LEU A 277 12.37 -15.30 6.42
CA LEU A 277 13.67 -15.07 7.00
C LEU A 277 14.32 -13.83 6.39
N ASN A 278 15.00 -13.04 7.23
CA ASN A 278 15.79 -11.89 6.81
C ASN A 278 17.07 -12.32 6.07
N LEU A 279 17.47 -11.59 5.04
CA LEU A 279 18.64 -11.85 4.22
C LEU A 279 19.50 -10.59 4.02
N HIS A 280 20.82 -10.76 4.23
CA HIS A 280 21.87 -9.78 3.90
C HIS A 280 22.97 -10.46 3.08
N PRO A 281 22.83 -10.64 1.76
CA PRO A 281 23.72 -11.50 0.97
C PRO A 281 25.08 -10.90 0.63
N ALA A 282 25.39 -9.67 1.03
CA ALA A 282 26.52 -8.87 0.56
C ALA A 282 27.90 -9.56 0.64
N HIS A 283 28.17 -10.34 1.68
CA HIS A 283 29.49 -10.99 1.86
C HIS A 283 29.63 -12.34 1.17
N GLY A 284 28.57 -12.81 0.47
CA GLY A 284 28.58 -14.11 -0.19
C GLY A 284 28.52 -15.30 0.78
N VAL A 285 29.09 -16.45 0.41
CA VAL A 285 29.03 -17.68 1.22
C VAL A 285 30.40 -18.01 1.80
N ARG A 286 30.47 -18.27 3.09
CA ARG A 286 31.71 -18.39 3.85
C ARG A 286 31.95 -19.83 4.30
N TYR A 287 33.22 -20.14 4.66
CA TYR A 287 33.65 -21.50 5.01
C TYR A 287 32.94 -22.09 6.26
N TRP A 288 32.32 -21.26 7.07
CA TRP A 288 31.46 -21.70 8.19
C TRP A 288 30.01 -21.93 7.81
N ASP A 289 29.60 -21.55 6.59
CA ASP A 289 28.24 -21.82 6.12
C ASP A 289 28.12 -23.30 5.68
N THR A 290 27.06 -23.98 6.08
CA THR A 290 26.79 -25.39 5.75
C THR A 290 26.76 -25.65 4.25
N GLN A 291 26.42 -24.69 3.45
CA GLN A 291 26.32 -24.76 1.99
C GLN A 291 27.65 -24.42 1.28
N TYR A 292 28.69 -24.06 2.01
CA TYR A 292 29.94 -23.56 1.47
C TYR A 292 30.60 -24.46 0.43
N GLU A 293 30.77 -25.76 0.74
CA GLU A 293 31.40 -26.70 -0.20
C GLU A 293 30.59 -26.86 -1.50
N ALA A 294 29.26 -26.90 -1.39
CA ALA A 294 28.36 -26.98 -2.55
C ALA A 294 28.48 -25.70 -3.41
N MET A 295 28.53 -24.52 -2.79
CA MET A 295 28.74 -23.26 -3.51
C MET A 295 30.13 -23.17 -4.11
N CYS A 296 31.18 -23.59 -3.43
CA CYS A 296 32.56 -23.68 -3.97
C CYS A 296 32.59 -24.54 -5.23
N LYS A 297 31.98 -25.72 -5.18
CA LYS A 297 31.92 -26.62 -6.34
C LYS A 297 31.16 -25.97 -7.52
N ALA A 298 30.04 -25.29 -7.24
CA ALA A 298 29.23 -24.63 -8.27
C ALA A 298 29.98 -23.46 -8.94
N MET A 299 30.78 -22.72 -8.15
CA MET A 299 31.46 -21.51 -8.60
C MET A 299 32.95 -21.71 -8.94
N GLY A 300 33.46 -22.93 -8.84
CA GLY A 300 34.86 -23.25 -9.13
C GLY A 300 35.86 -22.65 -8.14
N VAL A 301 35.46 -22.46 -6.89
CA VAL A 301 36.33 -22.02 -5.78
C VAL A 301 36.89 -23.26 -5.06
N ASP A 302 38.18 -23.26 -4.73
CA ASP A 302 38.78 -24.34 -3.93
C ASP A 302 38.41 -24.18 -2.45
N PRO A 303 37.62 -25.09 -1.84
CA PRO A 303 37.16 -24.99 -0.45
C PRO A 303 38.34 -25.05 0.54
N ALA A 304 39.47 -25.67 0.18
CA ALA A 304 40.63 -25.75 1.06
C ALA A 304 41.27 -24.36 1.34
N THR A 305 40.99 -23.37 0.51
CA THR A 305 41.45 -22.00 0.72
C THR A 305 40.69 -21.25 1.81
N GLN A 306 39.51 -21.75 2.24
CA GLN A 306 38.59 -21.09 3.14
C GLN A 306 38.19 -19.65 2.74
N ARG A 307 38.39 -19.29 1.46
CA ARG A 307 37.95 -18.00 0.92
C ARG A 307 36.44 -18.03 0.64
N ARG A 308 35.78 -16.94 0.95
CA ARG A 308 34.35 -16.79 0.63
C ARG A 308 34.06 -16.99 -0.85
N VAL A 309 32.95 -17.59 -1.19
CA VAL A 309 32.34 -17.50 -2.52
C VAL A 309 31.74 -16.09 -2.66
N PRO A 310 32.30 -15.22 -3.52
CA PRO A 310 31.86 -13.83 -3.56
C PRO A 310 30.39 -13.71 -4.01
N PHE A 311 29.67 -12.76 -3.44
CA PHE A 311 28.36 -12.37 -3.94
C PHE A 311 28.48 -11.72 -5.33
N ASN A 312 27.76 -12.22 -6.32
CA ASN A 312 27.71 -11.66 -7.68
C ASN A 312 26.35 -11.88 -8.33
N CYS A 313 25.39 -10.99 -8.07
CA CYS A 313 24.05 -11.08 -8.67
C CYS A 313 24.00 -10.76 -10.17
N LEU A 314 25.12 -10.37 -10.80
CA LEU A 314 25.23 -10.16 -12.24
C LEU A 314 25.77 -11.40 -13.00
N ASP A 315 26.07 -12.48 -12.30
CA ASP A 315 26.49 -13.76 -12.88
C ASP A 315 25.34 -14.77 -12.88
N PRO A 316 24.83 -15.21 -14.04
CA PRO A 316 23.78 -16.23 -14.13
C PRO A 316 24.11 -17.55 -13.42
N MET A 317 25.41 -17.94 -13.40
CA MET A 317 25.82 -19.16 -12.70
C MET A 317 25.74 -18.98 -11.17
N PHE A 318 26.12 -17.79 -10.66
CA PHE A 318 25.96 -17.46 -9.26
C PHE A 318 24.48 -17.45 -8.87
N LEU A 319 23.64 -16.79 -9.66
CA LEU A 319 22.19 -16.72 -9.37
C LEU A 319 21.55 -18.11 -9.35
N LYS A 320 21.93 -19.00 -10.27
CA LYS A 320 21.48 -20.38 -10.24
C LYS A 320 21.87 -21.07 -8.94
N ALA A 321 23.15 -21.01 -8.56
CA ALA A 321 23.65 -21.61 -7.33
C ALA A 321 23.03 -20.98 -6.09
N TYR A 322 22.84 -19.67 -6.09
CA TYR A 322 22.23 -18.87 -5.02
C TYR A 322 20.81 -19.37 -4.69
N PHE A 323 19.97 -19.61 -5.70
CA PHE A 323 18.63 -20.12 -5.46
C PHE A 323 18.61 -21.63 -5.19
N GLU A 324 19.28 -22.44 -6.01
CA GLU A 324 19.19 -23.90 -5.92
C GLU A 324 19.93 -24.50 -4.70
N ILE A 325 20.94 -23.82 -4.18
CA ILE A 325 21.75 -24.29 -3.05
C ILE A 325 21.38 -23.59 -1.74
N LEU A 326 21.11 -22.27 -1.76
CA LEU A 326 20.93 -21.50 -0.53
C LEU A 326 19.47 -21.31 -0.14
N HIS A 327 18.54 -21.23 -1.11
CA HIS A 327 17.15 -20.83 -0.85
C HIS A 327 16.15 -21.99 -1.01
N PHE A 328 16.14 -22.69 -2.13
CA PHE A 328 15.12 -23.70 -2.39
C PHE A 328 15.09 -24.85 -1.38
N PRO A 329 16.22 -25.32 -0.81
CA PRO A 329 16.15 -26.32 0.24
C PRO A 329 15.39 -25.81 1.49
N TYR A 330 15.57 -24.54 1.88
CA TYR A 330 14.88 -23.96 3.01
C TYR A 330 13.39 -23.69 2.71
N GLU A 331 13.06 -23.34 1.47
CA GLU A 331 11.66 -23.23 1.05
C GLU A 331 10.95 -24.60 1.08
N GLN A 332 11.66 -25.67 0.71
CA GLN A 332 11.14 -27.05 0.87
C GLN A 332 10.97 -27.47 2.33
N ASP A 333 11.78 -26.91 3.22
CA ASP A 333 11.70 -27.17 4.66
C ASP A 333 10.61 -26.31 5.34
N GLY A 334 9.99 -25.32 4.63
CA GLY A 334 8.86 -24.56 5.14
C GLY A 334 9.00 -23.05 5.19
N ILE A 335 9.99 -22.44 4.51
CA ILE A 335 10.03 -20.98 4.33
C ILE A 335 9.07 -20.59 3.22
N ASP A 336 8.14 -19.67 3.49
CA ASP A 336 7.12 -19.24 2.54
C ASP A 336 7.62 -18.13 1.62
N PHE A 337 8.43 -17.18 2.13
CA PHE A 337 9.02 -16.11 1.36
C PHE A 337 10.27 -15.54 2.05
N TRP A 338 10.95 -14.59 1.40
CA TRP A 338 12.20 -14.00 1.87
C TRP A 338 12.06 -12.50 2.14
N TRP A 339 12.73 -12.02 3.20
CA TRP A 339 12.92 -10.62 3.46
C TRP A 339 14.34 -10.22 3.04
N MET A 340 14.45 -9.56 1.89
CA MET A 340 15.70 -8.99 1.37
C MET A 340 15.93 -7.63 1.98
N ASP A 341 16.69 -7.57 3.05
CA ASP A 341 17.07 -6.30 3.65
C ASP A 341 18.21 -5.66 2.84
N TRP A 342 18.24 -4.33 2.83
CA TRP A 342 19.22 -3.64 2.02
C TRP A 342 20.55 -3.53 2.73
N GLN A 343 21.57 -4.18 2.20
CA GLN A 343 22.95 -4.11 2.68
C GLN A 343 23.94 -4.35 1.54
N GLN A 344 23.47 -4.35 0.27
CA GLN A 344 24.27 -4.71 -0.88
C GLN A 344 25.03 -3.51 -1.47
N GLY A 345 24.78 -2.30 -0.94
CA GLY A 345 25.37 -1.09 -1.47
C GLY A 345 24.84 -0.70 -2.85
N SER A 346 25.46 0.31 -3.43
CA SER A 346 25.15 0.80 -4.78
C SER A 346 25.99 0.18 -5.88
N ASP A 347 27.05 -0.58 -5.53
CA ASP A 347 28.08 -1.07 -6.46
C ASP A 347 28.41 -2.55 -6.20
N ASN A 348 28.20 -3.39 -7.20
CA ASN A 348 28.59 -4.81 -7.15
C ASN A 348 30.09 -5.02 -6.90
N ARG A 349 30.96 -4.09 -7.31
CA ARG A 349 32.41 -4.18 -7.13
C ARG A 349 32.81 -4.21 -5.66
N THR A 350 32.10 -3.43 -4.84
CA THR A 350 32.39 -3.35 -3.40
C THR A 350 32.25 -4.70 -2.71
N HIS A 351 31.32 -5.54 -3.17
CA HIS A 351 31.00 -6.83 -2.53
C HIS A 351 31.74 -8.00 -3.16
N ALA A 352 32.00 -7.97 -4.48
CA ALA A 352 32.77 -9.02 -5.17
C ALA A 352 34.29 -8.96 -4.86
N GLY A 353 34.78 -7.82 -4.35
CA GLY A 353 36.18 -7.65 -4.00
C GLY A 353 37.14 -7.88 -5.20
N SER A 354 38.32 -8.48 -4.94
CA SER A 354 39.34 -8.74 -5.97
C SER A 354 38.89 -9.76 -7.02
N ASN A 355 37.83 -10.50 -6.81
CA ASN A 355 37.30 -11.49 -7.77
C ASN A 355 36.25 -10.91 -8.71
N TYR A 356 35.96 -9.61 -8.62
CA TYR A 356 35.02 -8.95 -9.50
C TYR A 356 35.48 -9.05 -10.97
N ARG A 357 34.55 -9.47 -11.82
CA ARG A 357 34.75 -9.45 -13.27
C ARG A 357 33.74 -8.49 -13.88
N GLU A 358 34.20 -7.53 -14.67
CA GLU A 358 33.31 -6.63 -15.39
C GLU A 358 32.41 -7.43 -16.33
N THR A 359 31.11 -7.21 -16.20
CA THR A 359 30.09 -7.92 -16.97
C THR A 359 29.43 -7.03 -18.03
N GLY A 360 29.65 -5.72 -17.94
CA GLY A 360 28.92 -4.69 -18.70
C GLY A 360 27.50 -4.41 -18.16
N LEU A 361 27.14 -5.00 -17.00
CA LEU A 361 25.83 -4.87 -16.39
C LEU A 361 25.85 -3.99 -15.12
N GLU A 362 26.91 -3.27 -14.88
CA GLU A 362 27.18 -2.52 -13.65
C GLU A 362 26.20 -1.35 -13.42
N ALA A 363 25.45 -0.97 -14.45
CA ALA A 363 24.36 -0.01 -14.33
C ALA A 363 23.14 -0.57 -13.54
N ILE A 364 23.04 -1.90 -13.41
CA ILE A 364 21.98 -2.53 -12.57
C ILE A 364 22.40 -2.44 -11.11
N ARG A 365 21.54 -1.83 -10.29
CA ARG A 365 21.71 -1.85 -8.82
C ARG A 365 21.52 -3.29 -8.32
N PRO A 366 22.38 -3.79 -7.41
CA PRO A 366 22.24 -5.13 -6.84
C PRO A 366 20.84 -5.40 -6.25
N LEU A 367 20.31 -4.45 -5.52
CA LEU A 367 18.97 -4.55 -4.93
C LEU A 367 17.87 -4.74 -5.98
N TRP A 368 17.95 -4.00 -7.11
CA TRP A 368 16.98 -4.17 -8.20
C TRP A 368 17.07 -5.59 -8.79
N MET A 369 18.29 -6.08 -9.02
CA MET A 369 18.50 -7.43 -9.55
C MET A 369 17.97 -8.50 -8.61
N LEU A 370 18.23 -8.37 -7.32
CA LEU A 370 17.72 -9.31 -6.30
C LEU A 370 16.19 -9.29 -6.23
N ASN A 371 15.56 -8.11 -6.26
CA ASN A 371 14.09 -7.99 -6.28
C ASN A 371 13.50 -8.72 -7.50
N HIS A 372 14.09 -8.50 -8.69
CA HIS A 372 13.68 -9.15 -9.92
C HIS A 372 13.81 -10.68 -9.85
N MET A 373 14.96 -11.17 -9.41
CA MET A 373 15.27 -12.60 -9.39
C MET A 373 14.49 -13.36 -8.31
N HIS A 374 14.38 -12.80 -7.10
CA HIS A 374 13.55 -13.41 -6.04
C HIS A 374 12.07 -13.46 -6.42
N TYR A 375 11.56 -12.38 -7.03
CA TYR A 375 10.18 -12.37 -7.52
C TYR A 375 9.93 -13.46 -8.57
N LEU A 376 10.86 -13.66 -9.51
CA LEU A 376 10.74 -14.72 -10.53
C LEU A 376 10.86 -16.11 -9.88
N ALA A 377 11.84 -16.29 -8.99
CA ALA A 377 12.07 -17.56 -8.30
C ALA A 377 10.86 -18.00 -7.46
N SER A 378 10.20 -17.07 -6.77
CA SER A 378 9.02 -17.34 -5.94
C SER A 378 7.80 -17.83 -6.77
N ARG A 379 7.77 -17.55 -8.07
CA ARG A 379 6.68 -17.98 -8.98
C ARG A 379 6.88 -19.36 -9.60
N ARG A 380 8.03 -20.01 -9.42
CA ARG A 380 8.41 -21.22 -10.13
C ARG A 380 7.43 -22.39 -10.00
N ASN A 381 6.69 -22.43 -8.89
CA ASN A 381 5.71 -23.47 -8.57
C ASN A 381 4.26 -23.03 -8.84
N GLY A 382 4.03 -21.98 -9.64
CA GLY A 382 2.69 -21.49 -9.99
C GLY A 382 2.04 -20.60 -8.91
N GLY A 383 2.74 -20.29 -7.82
CA GLY A 383 2.28 -19.36 -6.80
C GLY A 383 2.41 -17.89 -7.23
N ARG A 384 1.81 -17.01 -6.45
CA ARG A 384 1.94 -15.55 -6.62
C ARG A 384 3.33 -15.08 -6.24
N GLY A 385 3.97 -14.31 -7.13
CA GLY A 385 5.30 -13.80 -6.90
C GLY A 385 5.31 -12.76 -5.79
N MET A 386 6.27 -12.88 -4.86
CA MET A 386 6.49 -11.93 -3.79
C MET A 386 7.95 -11.93 -3.33
N ILE A 387 8.46 -10.76 -3.01
CA ILE A 387 9.69 -10.55 -2.24
C ILE A 387 9.44 -9.38 -1.28
N PHE A 388 9.77 -9.54 -0.03
CA PHE A 388 9.73 -8.44 0.92
C PHE A 388 11.08 -7.72 0.89
N SER A 389 11.11 -6.49 0.33
CA SER A 389 12.36 -5.80 0.01
C SER A 389 12.13 -4.28 -0.10
N ARG A 390 13.17 -3.53 -0.49
CA ARG A 390 13.15 -2.07 -0.59
C ARG A 390 12.90 -1.59 -2.01
N TYR A 391 12.47 -0.34 -2.16
CA TYR A 391 12.35 0.33 -3.46
C TYR A 391 13.73 0.51 -4.10
N ALA A 392 13.86 0.11 -5.35
CA ALA A 392 15.11 0.13 -6.09
C ALA A 392 15.06 0.97 -7.38
N GLY A 393 14.08 1.86 -7.50
CA GLY A 393 13.86 2.70 -8.68
C GLY A 393 12.58 2.34 -9.45
N TYR A 394 12.35 3.01 -10.56
CA TYR A 394 11.19 2.78 -11.42
C TYR A 394 11.10 1.31 -11.86
N GLY A 395 9.90 0.76 -11.87
CA GLY A 395 9.65 -0.65 -12.15
C GLY A 395 9.62 -1.55 -10.89
N SER A 396 9.99 -1.03 -9.71
CA SER A 396 9.94 -1.79 -8.45
C SER A 396 8.52 -2.21 -8.05
N GLN A 397 7.49 -1.51 -8.49
CA GLN A 397 6.09 -1.86 -8.22
C GLN A 397 5.72 -3.26 -8.73
N ARG A 398 6.48 -3.82 -9.68
CA ARG A 398 6.31 -5.19 -10.20
C ARG A 398 6.65 -6.26 -9.17
N TYR A 399 7.46 -5.92 -8.18
CA TYR A 399 8.10 -6.83 -7.22
C TYR A 399 7.68 -6.48 -5.80
N PRO A 400 6.36 -6.67 -5.45
CA PRO A 400 5.91 -6.40 -4.09
C PRO A 400 6.57 -7.38 -3.11
N ILE A 401 6.79 -6.98 -1.88
CA ILE A 401 6.27 -5.89 -1.08
C ILE A 401 7.41 -4.96 -0.71
N GLY A 402 7.14 -3.65 -0.59
CA GLY A 402 8.10 -2.66 -0.15
C GLY A 402 8.37 -2.69 1.36
N PHE A 403 9.61 -2.40 1.74
CA PHE A 403 10.06 -2.21 3.11
C PHE A 403 10.76 -0.85 3.22
N SER A 404 10.30 0.03 4.11
CA SER A 404 10.81 1.40 4.15
C SER A 404 12.10 1.59 4.94
N GLY A 405 12.48 0.65 5.81
CA GLY A 405 13.72 0.71 6.60
C GLY A 405 13.53 1.20 8.04
N ASP A 406 14.63 1.42 8.72
CA ASP A 406 14.79 1.55 10.15
C ASP A 406 14.59 3.00 10.63
N THR A 407 13.34 3.46 10.74
CA THR A 407 13.03 4.83 11.16
C THR A 407 13.18 5.04 12.66
N THR A 408 13.39 6.31 13.06
CA THR A 408 13.41 6.71 14.48
C THR A 408 12.01 6.69 15.09
N THR A 409 11.89 6.26 16.34
CA THR A 409 10.63 6.20 17.10
C THR A 409 10.26 7.58 17.64
N THR A 410 9.63 8.43 16.82
CA THR A 410 9.22 9.79 17.17
C THR A 410 7.91 10.20 16.52
N TRP A 411 7.25 11.21 17.08
CA TRP A 411 6.09 11.85 16.48
C TRP A 411 6.40 12.49 15.11
N ALA A 412 7.63 13.01 14.94
CA ALA A 412 8.06 13.57 13.66
C ALA A 412 8.11 12.51 12.56
N SER A 413 8.63 11.32 12.89
CA SER A 413 8.64 10.17 11.97
C SER A 413 7.23 9.70 11.67
N LEU A 414 6.34 9.53 12.67
CA LEU A 414 4.94 9.18 12.43
C LEU A 414 4.25 10.21 11.52
N LYS A 415 4.50 11.50 11.73
CA LYS A 415 3.90 12.57 10.92
C LYS A 415 4.28 12.47 9.44
N PHE A 416 5.44 11.94 9.11
CA PHE A 416 5.88 11.79 7.73
C PHE A 416 5.33 10.53 7.05
N GLN A 417 5.01 9.48 7.80
CA GLN A 417 4.65 8.17 7.24
C GLN A 417 3.39 8.17 6.34
N PRO A 418 2.26 8.83 6.69
CA PRO A 418 1.09 8.85 5.81
C PRO A 418 1.38 9.55 4.47
N TYR A 419 2.04 10.70 4.49
CA TYR A 419 2.47 11.42 3.29
C TYR A 419 3.39 10.56 2.42
N PHE A 420 4.45 9.99 3.01
CA PHE A 420 5.41 9.11 2.34
C PHE A 420 4.72 7.92 1.66
N THR A 421 3.76 7.30 2.34
CA THR A 421 3.01 6.15 1.82
C THR A 421 2.07 6.56 0.68
N ALA A 422 1.42 7.73 0.80
CA ALA A 422 0.50 8.22 -0.21
C ALA A 422 1.22 8.64 -1.50
N THR A 423 2.34 9.36 -1.39
CA THR A 423 3.12 9.82 -2.57
C THR A 423 3.78 8.68 -3.33
N ALA A 424 4.06 7.54 -2.71
CA ALA A 424 4.57 6.34 -3.39
C ALA A 424 3.63 5.86 -4.51
N SER A 425 2.34 6.16 -4.41
CA SER A 425 1.36 5.88 -5.46
C SER A 425 1.59 6.67 -6.75
N ASN A 426 2.30 7.82 -6.70
CA ASN A 426 2.68 8.59 -7.89
C ASN A 426 3.73 7.89 -8.78
N VAL A 427 4.28 6.77 -8.31
CA VAL A 427 5.12 5.84 -9.08
C VAL A 427 4.56 4.41 -9.06
N GLY A 428 3.25 4.27 -8.73
CA GLY A 428 2.57 2.99 -8.67
C GLY A 428 3.08 2.02 -7.59
N TYR A 429 3.97 2.46 -6.68
CA TYR A 429 4.56 1.62 -5.62
C TYR A 429 3.63 1.56 -4.40
N GLY A 430 2.49 0.90 -4.57
CA GLY A 430 1.37 0.94 -3.64
C GLY A 430 1.43 -0.06 -2.48
N TRP A 431 2.36 -1.05 -2.48
CA TRP A 431 2.42 -2.08 -1.46
C TRP A 431 3.61 -1.87 -0.52
N TRP A 432 3.49 -0.84 0.32
CA TRP A 432 4.49 -0.50 1.35
C TRP A 432 4.23 -1.17 2.68
N SER A 433 5.31 -1.69 3.30
CA SER A 433 5.43 -1.99 4.71
C SER A 433 6.40 -1.00 5.36
N HIS A 434 6.06 -0.48 6.51
CA HIS A 434 6.96 0.31 7.35
C HIS A 434 7.06 -0.29 8.74
N ASP A 435 8.03 0.15 9.54
CA ASP A 435 8.19 -0.32 10.91
C ASP A 435 7.17 0.37 11.82
N ILE A 436 6.01 -0.31 12.02
CA ILE A 436 4.92 0.23 12.83
C ILE A 436 5.38 0.33 14.29
N GLY A 437 5.34 1.56 14.80
CA GLY A 437 5.85 1.93 16.11
C GLY A 437 7.25 2.55 16.07
N GLY A 438 7.91 2.59 14.90
CA GLY A 438 9.30 2.99 14.72
C GLY A 438 10.30 1.89 15.09
N HIS A 439 11.49 1.92 14.51
CA HIS A 439 12.49 0.85 14.68
C HIS A 439 13.37 1.08 15.90
N MET A 440 14.05 2.22 15.98
CA MET A 440 15.09 2.50 16.95
C MET A 440 15.01 3.91 17.54
N CYS A 441 15.88 4.19 18.50
CA CYS A 441 15.99 5.49 19.18
C CYS A 441 14.66 5.94 19.81
N GLY A 442 14.54 7.23 20.11
CA GLY A 442 13.35 7.80 20.72
C GLY A 442 13.13 7.39 22.18
N VAL A 443 11.91 7.58 22.63
CA VAL A 443 11.47 7.22 23.97
C VAL A 443 10.19 6.39 23.90
N ARG A 444 9.95 5.60 24.96
CA ARG A 444 8.68 4.89 25.08
C ARG A 444 7.53 5.87 25.21
N ASP A 445 6.59 5.81 24.30
CA ASP A 445 5.36 6.58 24.29
C ASP A 445 4.20 5.69 23.88
N ASP A 446 3.33 5.40 24.84
CA ASP A 446 2.21 4.47 24.65
C ASP A 446 1.18 5.01 23.66
N GLU A 447 0.95 6.34 23.63
CA GLU A 447 0.07 6.98 22.66
C GLU A 447 0.67 6.96 21.27
N LEU A 448 1.95 7.32 21.11
CA LEU A 448 2.64 7.29 19.82
C LEU A 448 2.51 5.91 19.18
N THR A 449 2.75 4.84 19.95
CA THR A 449 2.65 3.47 19.43
C THR A 449 1.22 3.13 19.01
N ALA A 450 0.22 3.48 19.82
CA ALA A 450 -1.18 3.25 19.50
C ALA A 450 -1.62 4.01 18.23
N ARG A 451 -1.23 5.30 18.09
CA ARG A 451 -1.50 6.09 16.87
C ARG A 451 -0.78 5.55 15.65
N TRP A 452 0.44 5.04 15.83
CA TRP A 452 1.18 4.40 14.73
C TRP A 452 0.50 3.11 14.26
N VAL A 453 -0.01 2.31 15.19
CA VAL A 453 -0.81 1.12 14.86
C VAL A 453 -2.10 1.49 14.15
N GLN A 454 -2.79 2.57 14.56
CA GLN A 454 -3.97 3.08 13.86
C GLN A 454 -3.66 3.40 12.40
N PHE A 455 -2.60 4.16 12.14
CA PHE A 455 -2.13 4.40 10.77
C PHE A 455 -1.76 3.08 10.07
N GLY A 456 -1.06 2.18 10.77
CA GLY A 456 -0.65 0.89 10.22
C GLY A 456 -1.81 0.04 9.71
N VAL A 457 -2.95 0.04 10.39
CA VAL A 457 -4.16 -0.68 9.95
C VAL A 457 -4.70 -0.15 8.63
N PHE A 458 -4.59 1.16 8.41
CA PHE A 458 -4.98 1.84 7.18
C PHE A 458 -3.80 2.14 6.26
N SER A 459 -2.67 1.42 6.44
CA SER A 459 -1.55 1.35 5.49
C SER A 459 -1.65 0.10 4.61
N PRO A 460 -0.87 -0.02 3.51
CA PRO A 460 -1.01 -1.16 2.60
C PRO A 460 -0.68 -2.49 3.27
N ILE A 461 0.42 -2.58 4.01
CA ILE A 461 0.88 -3.79 4.72
C ILE A 461 1.06 -3.46 6.20
N PHE A 462 0.48 -4.29 7.07
CA PHE A 462 0.61 -4.14 8.50
C PHE A 462 1.72 -5.03 9.06
N ARG A 463 2.82 -4.45 9.53
CA ARG A 463 3.94 -5.17 10.15
C ARG A 463 4.43 -4.44 11.40
N LEU A 464 4.29 -5.04 12.56
CA LEU A 464 4.99 -4.60 13.76
C LEU A 464 6.48 -4.96 13.64
N HIS A 465 7.35 -3.99 13.89
CA HIS A 465 8.81 -4.24 13.90
C HIS A 465 9.54 -3.29 14.83
N SER A 466 10.68 -3.74 15.37
CA SER A 466 11.57 -2.93 16.20
C SER A 466 12.95 -3.56 16.31
N THR A 467 13.90 -2.81 16.86
CA THR A 467 15.27 -3.26 17.14
C THR A 467 15.34 -4.26 18.32
N ASN A 468 16.55 -4.79 18.55
CA ASN A 468 16.87 -5.76 19.61
C ASN A 468 16.89 -5.19 21.03
N SER A 469 16.68 -3.89 21.21
CA SER A 469 16.60 -3.30 22.55
C SER A 469 15.45 -3.93 23.33
N PRO A 470 15.66 -4.35 24.61
CA PRO A 470 14.59 -4.90 25.43
C PRO A 470 13.48 -3.89 25.75
N PHE A 471 13.71 -2.60 25.46
CA PHE A 471 12.76 -1.50 25.70
C PHE A 471 11.88 -1.17 24.51
N THR A 472 12.09 -1.79 23.35
CA THR A 472 11.39 -1.47 22.09
C THR A 472 10.42 -2.55 21.65
N GLY A 473 9.97 -3.43 22.54
CA GLY A 473 8.92 -4.43 22.27
C GLY A 473 7.65 -3.77 21.71
N ARG A 474 6.96 -4.47 20.76
CA ARG A 474 5.72 -3.99 20.13
C ARG A 474 4.53 -4.87 20.46
N GLU A 475 4.68 -5.80 21.37
CA GLU A 475 3.60 -6.63 21.87
C GLU A 475 2.56 -5.74 22.56
N PRO A 476 1.24 -5.82 22.19
CA PRO A 476 0.23 -4.92 22.74
C PRO A 476 0.19 -4.85 24.27
N TRP A 477 0.41 -5.97 24.94
CA TRP A 477 0.39 -6.07 26.42
C TRP A 477 1.61 -5.49 27.11
N MET A 478 2.63 -5.02 26.37
CA MET A 478 3.78 -4.29 26.92
C MET A 478 3.43 -2.84 27.26
N TYR A 479 2.31 -2.31 26.83
CA TYR A 479 1.87 -0.94 27.03
C TYR A 479 0.86 -0.81 28.18
N ASN A 480 0.47 0.42 28.53
CA ASN A 480 -0.60 0.62 29.51
C ASN A 480 -1.93 0.02 28.98
N LYS A 481 -2.86 -0.27 29.91
CA LYS A 481 -4.08 -1.01 29.57
C LYS A 481 -4.93 -0.35 28.48
N ARG A 482 -4.96 1.00 28.44
CA ARG A 482 -5.71 1.75 27.42
C ARG A 482 -5.07 1.57 26.05
N ALA A 483 -3.74 1.72 25.94
CA ALA A 483 -3.02 1.53 24.68
C ALA A 483 -3.09 0.06 24.21
N GLU A 484 -2.93 -0.91 25.13
CA GLU A 484 -3.11 -2.34 24.82
C GLU A 484 -4.46 -2.62 24.16
N LEU A 485 -5.56 -2.12 24.75
CA LEU A 485 -6.90 -2.31 24.21
C LEU A 485 -7.06 -1.67 22.82
N VAL A 486 -6.55 -0.46 22.64
CA VAL A 486 -6.59 0.25 21.35
C VAL A 486 -5.80 -0.51 20.28
N ILE A 487 -4.54 -0.84 20.56
CA ILE A 487 -3.66 -1.59 19.65
C ILE A 487 -4.31 -2.92 19.25
N SER A 488 -4.78 -3.70 20.23
CA SER A 488 -5.41 -5.00 19.97
C SER A 488 -6.68 -4.88 19.13
N ASN A 489 -7.54 -3.88 19.41
CA ASN A 489 -8.77 -3.65 18.66
C ASN A 489 -8.49 -3.25 17.20
N PHE A 490 -7.48 -2.41 16.97
CA PHE A 490 -7.10 -2.02 15.62
C PHE A 490 -6.45 -3.17 14.84
N MET A 491 -5.63 -4.01 15.49
CA MET A 491 -5.10 -5.23 14.86
C MET A 491 -6.23 -6.21 14.48
N ARG A 492 -7.26 -6.35 15.32
CA ARG A 492 -8.48 -7.12 14.96
C ARG A 492 -9.22 -6.48 13.79
N LEU A 493 -9.33 -5.14 13.77
CA LEU A 493 -9.98 -4.42 12.67
C LEU A 493 -9.28 -4.66 11.34
N ARG A 494 -7.94 -4.74 11.31
CA ARG A 494 -7.18 -5.09 10.11
C ARG A 494 -7.62 -6.42 9.51
N HIS A 495 -7.72 -7.46 10.33
CA HIS A 495 -8.20 -8.78 9.86
C HIS A 495 -9.68 -8.74 9.46
N ARG A 496 -10.52 -7.99 10.18
CA ARG A 496 -11.93 -7.82 9.75
C ARG A 496 -12.06 -7.18 8.39
N LEU A 497 -11.21 -6.22 8.06
CA LEU A 497 -11.18 -5.54 6.76
C LEU A 497 -10.66 -6.43 5.60
N PHE A 498 -10.23 -7.66 5.86
CA PHE A 498 -9.62 -8.50 4.84
C PHE A 498 -10.44 -8.63 3.55
N PRO A 499 -11.77 -8.90 3.55
CA PRO A 499 -12.54 -9.00 2.31
C PRO A 499 -12.48 -7.73 1.46
N TYR A 500 -12.54 -6.58 2.11
CA TYR A 500 -12.38 -5.29 1.45
C TYR A 500 -10.96 -5.11 0.89
N LEU A 501 -9.93 -5.37 1.71
CA LEU A 501 -8.52 -5.26 1.30
C LEU A 501 -8.18 -6.20 0.14
N TYR A 502 -8.71 -7.42 0.17
CA TYR A 502 -8.45 -8.40 -0.87
C TYR A 502 -9.11 -8.01 -2.21
N THR A 503 -10.31 -7.45 -2.15
CA THR A 503 -10.96 -6.85 -3.33
C THR A 503 -10.14 -5.67 -3.87
N MET A 504 -9.59 -4.81 -3.00
CA MET A 504 -8.71 -3.73 -3.43
C MET A 504 -7.39 -4.24 -4.02
N ASN A 505 -6.85 -5.36 -3.52
CA ASN A 505 -5.68 -6.03 -4.11
C ASN A 505 -5.96 -6.50 -5.54
N ARG A 506 -7.15 -7.07 -5.79
CA ARG A 506 -7.59 -7.41 -7.15
C ARG A 506 -7.66 -6.17 -8.04
N ARG A 507 -8.25 -5.08 -7.56
CA ARG A 507 -8.34 -3.82 -8.31
C ARG A 507 -6.97 -3.20 -8.58
N ALA A 508 -6.03 -3.26 -7.64
CA ALA A 508 -4.66 -2.81 -7.86
C ALA A 508 -3.99 -3.58 -9.01
N ASN A 509 -4.26 -4.87 -9.12
CA ASN A 509 -3.72 -5.71 -10.19
C ASN A 509 -4.41 -5.48 -11.55
N THR A 510 -5.74 -5.32 -11.59
CA THR A 510 -6.52 -5.25 -12.84
C THR A 510 -6.79 -3.83 -13.33
N GLU A 511 -7.06 -2.89 -12.39
CA GLU A 511 -7.36 -1.51 -12.70
C GLU A 511 -6.13 -0.60 -12.54
N LEU A 512 -5.01 -1.15 -12.03
CA LEU A 512 -3.76 -0.43 -11.74
C LEU A 512 -3.98 0.76 -10.80
N LEU A 513 -4.89 0.60 -9.83
CA LEU A 513 -5.21 1.60 -8.81
C LEU A 513 -4.60 1.19 -7.47
N PRO A 514 -3.63 1.92 -6.93
CA PRO A 514 -3.10 1.66 -5.60
C PRO A 514 -4.19 1.73 -4.52
N LEU A 515 -4.04 0.91 -3.46
CA LEU A 515 -4.94 0.92 -2.30
C LEU A 515 -5.00 2.31 -1.64
N ILE A 516 -3.84 2.94 -1.46
CA ILE A 516 -3.73 4.30 -0.94
C ILE A 516 -3.52 5.26 -2.11
N ARG A 517 -4.32 6.32 -2.16
CA ARG A 517 -4.18 7.38 -3.17
C ARG A 517 -4.29 8.75 -2.49
N PRO A 518 -3.34 9.67 -2.77
CA PRO A 518 -3.47 11.06 -2.32
C PRO A 518 -4.82 11.66 -2.72
N MET A 519 -5.31 12.61 -1.95
CA MET A 519 -6.60 13.26 -2.21
C MET A 519 -6.67 13.90 -3.60
N TYR A 520 -5.56 14.47 -4.09
CA TYR A 520 -5.48 15.09 -5.41
C TYR A 520 -5.58 14.09 -6.59
N HIS A 521 -5.43 12.77 -6.38
CA HIS A 521 -5.68 11.80 -7.47
C HIS A 521 -7.15 11.76 -7.92
N VAL A 522 -8.07 12.06 -7.02
CA VAL A 522 -9.51 12.04 -7.29
C VAL A 522 -10.06 13.44 -7.48
N HIS A 523 -9.45 14.44 -6.82
CA HIS A 523 -9.88 15.83 -6.84
C HIS A 523 -8.73 16.77 -7.26
N PRO A 524 -8.17 16.63 -8.46
CA PRO A 524 -6.95 17.32 -8.86
C PRO A 524 -7.10 18.84 -9.02
N GLU A 525 -8.31 19.33 -9.28
CA GLU A 525 -8.58 20.76 -9.46
C GLU A 525 -8.92 21.47 -8.14
N CYS A 526 -9.00 20.73 -7.03
CA CYS A 526 -9.29 21.31 -5.73
C CYS A 526 -8.02 21.61 -4.95
N THR A 527 -7.77 22.88 -4.64
CA THR A 527 -6.58 23.31 -3.89
C THR A 527 -6.48 22.66 -2.52
N ASP A 528 -7.61 22.42 -1.86
CA ASP A 528 -7.65 21.80 -0.53
C ASP A 528 -7.12 20.35 -0.53
N ALA A 529 -7.27 19.62 -1.65
CA ALA A 529 -6.75 18.27 -1.80
C ALA A 529 -5.22 18.18 -1.69
N TYR A 530 -4.50 19.28 -1.92
CA TYR A 530 -3.04 19.37 -1.78
C TYR A 530 -2.59 19.85 -0.40
N GLN A 531 -3.53 20.32 0.43
CA GLN A 531 -3.22 20.92 1.75
C GLN A 531 -3.42 19.95 2.92
N VAL A 532 -3.83 18.72 2.63
CA VAL A 532 -4.04 17.63 3.60
C VAL A 532 -3.14 16.43 3.28
N PRO A 533 -1.81 16.57 3.35
CA PRO A 533 -0.86 15.56 2.87
C PRO A 533 -0.96 14.22 3.60
N ASN A 534 -1.48 14.20 4.82
CA ASN A 534 -1.64 13.00 5.64
C ASN A 534 -3.03 12.35 5.50
N GLU A 535 -3.91 12.95 4.72
CA GLU A 535 -5.22 12.39 4.36
C GLU A 535 -5.15 11.71 2.99
N TYR A 536 -5.82 10.56 2.87
CA TYR A 536 -5.78 9.79 1.63
C TYR A 536 -7.02 8.92 1.45
N TRP A 537 -7.33 8.61 0.21
CA TRP A 537 -8.27 7.56 -0.14
C TRP A 537 -7.70 6.19 0.24
N PHE A 538 -8.47 5.43 1.01
CA PHE A 538 -8.18 4.04 1.34
C PHE A 538 -9.13 3.12 0.56
N GLY A 539 -8.67 2.64 -0.57
CA GLY A 539 -9.48 1.93 -1.56
C GLY A 539 -10.50 2.85 -2.25
N SER A 540 -11.73 2.35 -2.45
CA SER A 540 -12.79 3.06 -3.17
C SER A 540 -13.90 3.63 -2.27
N GLU A 541 -13.93 3.22 -0.99
CA GLU A 541 -15.08 3.47 -0.12
C GLU A 541 -14.78 4.40 1.05
N MET A 542 -13.49 4.66 1.35
CA MET A 542 -13.08 5.35 2.58
C MET A 542 -12.03 6.43 2.33
N ILE A 543 -12.06 7.45 3.17
CA ILE A 543 -10.96 8.40 3.39
C ILE A 543 -10.43 8.19 4.81
N ALA A 544 -9.11 8.10 4.96
CA ALA A 544 -8.43 8.01 6.24
C ALA A 544 -7.54 9.23 6.46
N ALA A 545 -7.61 9.82 7.65
CA ALA A 545 -6.75 10.93 8.08
C ALA A 545 -6.09 10.60 9.43
N PRO A 546 -4.98 9.84 9.45
CA PRO A 546 -4.32 9.42 10.68
C PRO A 546 -3.90 10.61 11.55
N ILE A 547 -4.10 10.47 12.86
CA ILE A 547 -3.61 11.44 13.84
C ILE A 547 -2.12 11.20 14.06
N THR A 548 -1.32 12.23 13.86
CA THR A 548 0.15 12.19 13.91
C THR A 548 0.76 13.18 14.91
N ALA A 549 -0.04 13.58 15.88
CA ALA A 549 0.35 14.47 16.97
C ALA A 549 -0.18 13.94 18.31
N PRO A 550 0.48 14.21 19.44
CA PRO A 550 0.02 13.76 20.75
C PRO A 550 -1.27 14.45 21.18
N ALA A 551 -2.02 13.78 22.06
CA ALA A 551 -3.20 14.35 22.67
C ALA A 551 -2.87 15.48 23.65
N GLU A 552 -3.76 16.44 23.75
CA GLU A 552 -3.74 17.46 24.79
C GLU A 552 -4.23 16.90 26.14
N SER A 553 -4.19 17.73 27.19
CA SER A 553 -4.63 17.37 28.54
C SER A 553 -6.09 16.91 28.61
N THR A 554 -6.91 17.25 27.64
CA THR A 554 -8.30 16.79 27.50
C THR A 554 -8.43 15.37 26.92
N GLY A 555 -7.31 14.73 26.53
CA GLY A 555 -7.27 13.40 25.95
C GLY A 555 -7.67 13.34 24.48
N LEU A 556 -7.69 14.49 23.79
CA LEU A 556 -7.99 14.60 22.37
C LEU A 556 -6.74 14.96 21.57
N ALA A 557 -6.52 14.27 20.47
CA ALA A 557 -5.55 14.60 19.43
C ALA A 557 -6.28 14.85 18.10
N ALA A 558 -5.71 15.71 17.24
CA ALA A 558 -6.40 16.21 16.07
C ALA A 558 -5.65 15.92 14.76
N ALA A 559 -6.41 15.86 13.69
CA ALA A 559 -5.94 15.87 12.31
C ALA A 559 -6.69 16.93 11.50
N ASP A 560 -6.00 17.55 10.53
CA ASP A 560 -6.65 18.37 9.52
C ASP A 560 -7.23 17.47 8.43
N VAL A 561 -8.49 17.71 8.08
CA VAL A 561 -9.29 16.90 7.15
C VAL A 561 -9.94 17.82 6.13
N TRP A 562 -9.95 17.38 4.89
CA TRP A 562 -10.77 17.97 3.84
C TRP A 562 -11.73 16.91 3.29
N LEU A 563 -13.02 17.13 3.46
CA LEU A 563 -14.06 16.25 2.92
C LEU A 563 -14.56 16.82 1.59
N PRO A 564 -14.42 16.09 0.46
CA PRO A 564 -15.00 16.46 -0.82
C PRO A 564 -16.53 16.60 -0.75
N GLU A 565 -17.13 17.20 -1.79
CA GLU A 565 -18.58 17.35 -1.91
C GLU A 565 -19.33 16.02 -1.69
N GLY A 566 -20.47 16.05 -0.98
CA GLY A 566 -21.30 14.90 -0.67
C GLY A 566 -21.47 14.68 0.85
N PHE A 567 -22.01 13.52 1.21
CA PHE A 567 -22.13 13.09 2.60
C PHE A 567 -20.99 12.14 2.96
N TRP A 568 -20.52 12.25 4.20
CA TRP A 568 -19.45 11.43 4.74
C TRP A 568 -19.87 10.92 6.12
N THR A 569 -19.81 9.62 6.34
CA THR A 569 -20.16 9.02 7.62
C THR A 569 -18.89 8.62 8.37
N ASP A 570 -18.67 9.14 9.57
CA ASP A 570 -17.58 8.69 10.44
C ASP A 570 -17.76 7.19 10.75
N ALA A 571 -16.76 6.39 10.41
CA ALA A 571 -16.84 4.94 10.53
C ALA A 571 -16.87 4.43 11.97
N PHE A 572 -16.41 5.21 12.94
CA PHE A 572 -16.41 4.85 14.37
C PHE A 572 -17.67 5.31 15.08
N THR A 573 -18.15 6.49 14.77
CA THR A 573 -19.24 7.14 15.53
C THR A 573 -20.58 7.14 14.81
N GLY A 574 -20.59 6.90 13.48
CA GLY A 574 -21.81 7.04 12.67
C GLY A 574 -22.31 8.48 12.54
N TYR A 575 -21.52 9.47 12.95
CA TYR A 575 -21.85 10.88 12.77
C TYR A 575 -21.69 11.26 11.30
N VAL A 576 -22.59 12.08 10.76
CA VAL A 576 -22.61 12.41 9.33
C VAL A 576 -22.12 13.82 9.11
N TYR A 577 -21.22 13.97 8.14
CA TYR A 577 -20.62 15.24 7.72
C TYR A 577 -21.11 15.61 6.32
N ARG A 578 -21.39 16.87 6.12
CA ARG A 578 -21.47 17.42 4.76
C ARG A 578 -20.07 17.75 4.28
N GLY A 579 -19.78 17.43 3.03
CA GLY A 579 -18.51 17.71 2.42
C GLY A 579 -18.35 19.17 1.94
N ASN A 580 -17.37 19.38 1.06
CA ASN A 580 -16.91 20.68 0.57
C ASN A 580 -16.41 21.61 1.68
N GLN A 581 -15.71 21.05 2.67
CA GLN A 581 -15.18 21.80 3.80
C GLN A 581 -13.88 21.22 4.36
N ARG A 582 -13.07 22.10 4.94
CA ARG A 582 -11.91 21.73 5.77
C ARG A 582 -12.30 21.82 7.23
N LEU A 583 -11.85 20.84 7.99
CA LEU A 583 -12.11 20.71 9.42
C LEU A 583 -10.82 20.31 10.15
N THR A 584 -10.66 20.76 11.37
CA THR A 584 -9.78 20.12 12.35
C THR A 584 -10.63 19.12 13.12
N VAL A 585 -10.39 17.84 12.91
CA VAL A 585 -11.16 16.75 13.51
C VAL A 585 -10.37 16.16 14.67
N ALA A 586 -10.90 16.24 15.89
CA ALA A 586 -10.23 15.75 17.08
C ALA A 586 -10.88 14.47 17.61
N ARG A 587 -10.04 13.47 17.97
CA ARG A 587 -10.50 12.15 18.43
C ARG A 587 -9.75 11.68 19.67
N PRO A 588 -10.38 10.92 20.56
CA PRO A 588 -9.70 10.20 21.64
C PRO A 588 -8.82 9.08 21.08
N LEU A 589 -8.04 8.45 21.94
CA LEU A 589 -7.12 7.41 21.52
C LEU A 589 -7.82 6.18 20.90
N GLU A 590 -9.05 5.93 21.26
CA GLU A 590 -9.87 4.80 20.77
C GLU A 590 -10.36 4.97 19.32
N GLU A 591 -10.23 6.17 18.77
CA GLU A 591 -10.77 6.54 17.46
C GLU A 591 -9.71 7.22 16.60
N MET A 592 -9.89 7.16 15.28
CA MET A 592 -9.19 7.99 14.31
C MET A 592 -10.18 8.52 13.27
N PRO A 593 -9.90 9.66 12.62
CA PRO A 593 -10.72 10.13 11.51
C PRO A 593 -10.69 9.13 10.35
N LEU A 594 -11.83 8.47 10.12
CA LEU A 594 -12.08 7.52 9.04
C LEU A 594 -13.50 7.75 8.53
N PHE A 595 -13.64 8.14 7.28
CA PHE A 595 -14.91 8.54 6.70
C PHE A 595 -15.33 7.61 5.58
N LEU A 596 -16.54 7.07 5.67
CA LEU A 596 -17.21 6.35 4.62
C LEU A 596 -17.82 7.36 3.63
N LYS A 597 -17.56 7.21 2.34
CA LYS A 597 -18.22 8.05 1.31
C LYS A 597 -19.73 7.80 1.28
N ALA A 598 -20.50 8.74 0.72
CA ALA A 598 -21.92 8.54 0.45
C ALA A 598 -22.16 7.23 -0.34
N GLY A 599 -23.02 6.38 0.15
CA GLY A 599 -23.33 5.08 -0.45
C GLY A 599 -22.27 4.00 -0.27
N ALA A 600 -21.26 4.19 0.57
CA ALA A 600 -20.17 3.22 0.76
C ALA A 600 -20.70 1.83 1.14
N ILE A 601 -20.09 0.80 0.53
CA ILE A 601 -20.34 -0.62 0.84
C ILE A 601 -18.99 -1.24 1.20
N VAL A 602 -18.81 -1.59 2.50
CA VAL A 602 -17.54 -2.11 3.01
C VAL A 602 -17.74 -3.51 3.58
N PRO A 603 -17.42 -4.56 2.82
CA PRO A 603 -17.49 -5.93 3.33
C PRO A 603 -16.33 -6.22 4.28
N MET A 604 -16.65 -6.89 5.37
CA MET A 604 -15.71 -7.29 6.44
C MET A 604 -16.03 -8.70 6.93
N GLN A 605 -15.10 -9.32 7.64
CA GLN A 605 -15.39 -10.49 8.45
C GLN A 605 -16.16 -10.10 9.72
N LEU A 606 -17.21 -10.85 10.06
CA LEU A 606 -17.93 -10.64 11.33
C LEU A 606 -17.13 -11.20 12.51
N HIS A 607 -16.68 -12.44 12.39
CA HIS A 607 -15.86 -13.13 13.39
C HIS A 607 -14.41 -13.18 12.93
N LEU A 608 -13.47 -13.06 13.88
CA LEU A 608 -12.05 -13.24 13.62
C LEU A 608 -11.73 -14.74 13.66
N PHE A 609 -11.25 -15.25 12.55
CA PHE A 609 -10.61 -16.56 12.55
C PHE A 609 -9.09 -16.33 12.65
N HIS A 610 -8.42 -17.06 13.56
CA HIS A 610 -6.96 -17.10 13.64
C HIS A 610 -6.37 -17.99 12.53
N GLU A 611 -7.12 -18.18 11.45
CA GLU A 611 -6.71 -18.97 10.31
C GLU A 611 -6.06 -18.06 9.27
N ASN A 612 -5.12 -18.60 8.52
CA ASN A 612 -4.62 -17.93 7.33
C ASN A 612 -5.81 -17.50 6.48
N LEU A 613 -5.88 -16.25 6.12
CA LEU A 613 -6.94 -15.58 5.39
C LEU A 613 -7.29 -16.21 4.01
N LEU A 614 -7.18 -17.54 3.93
CA LEU A 614 -7.39 -18.32 2.74
C LEU A 614 -8.84 -18.83 2.71
N GLY A 615 -9.59 -18.35 1.74
CA GLY A 615 -10.85 -18.93 1.28
C GLY A 615 -12.01 -18.98 2.28
N GLY A 616 -13.23 -18.90 1.76
CA GLY A 616 -14.40 -19.40 2.44
C GLY A 616 -14.85 -18.67 3.71
N ILE A 617 -14.73 -17.33 3.77
CA ILE A 617 -15.28 -16.55 4.89
C ILE A 617 -16.79 -16.77 4.97
N GLN A 618 -17.25 -17.45 6.02
CA GLN A 618 -18.64 -17.83 6.19
C GLN A 618 -19.48 -16.68 6.79
N ASP A 619 -18.89 -15.95 7.76
CA ASP A 619 -19.61 -14.92 8.50
C ASP A 619 -19.15 -13.54 8.04
N MET A 620 -19.99 -12.85 7.29
CA MET A 620 -19.72 -11.55 6.71
C MET A 620 -20.47 -10.43 7.43
N ARG A 621 -19.81 -9.30 7.51
CA ARG A 621 -20.34 -8.01 7.98
C ARG A 621 -20.20 -6.99 6.87
N ILE A 622 -21.23 -6.18 6.64
CA ILE A 622 -21.17 -5.14 5.62
C ILE A 622 -21.54 -3.81 6.22
N PHE A 623 -20.68 -2.79 6.14
CA PHE A 623 -21.08 -1.42 6.39
C PHE A 623 -21.71 -0.82 5.15
N VAL A 624 -22.90 -0.20 5.32
CA VAL A 624 -23.61 0.52 4.27
C VAL A 624 -23.86 1.95 4.77
N ALA A 625 -23.18 2.93 4.13
CA ALA A 625 -23.40 4.35 4.44
C ALA A 625 -24.52 4.95 3.58
N PRO A 626 -25.29 5.94 4.09
CA PRO A 626 -26.31 6.60 3.31
C PRO A 626 -25.74 7.65 2.34
N GLY A 627 -26.58 8.18 1.45
CA GLY A 627 -26.32 9.43 0.74
C GLY A 627 -26.17 9.36 -0.76
N ALA A 628 -25.89 8.19 -1.35
CA ALA A 628 -25.82 8.01 -2.79
C ALA A 628 -26.04 6.55 -3.21
N SER A 629 -26.39 6.33 -4.48
CA SER A 629 -26.34 4.98 -5.07
C SER A 629 -24.87 4.55 -5.28
N ASN A 630 -24.60 3.26 -5.10
CA ASN A 630 -23.29 2.68 -5.26
C ASN A 630 -23.36 1.19 -5.64
N ALA A 631 -22.28 0.66 -6.16
CA ALA A 631 -22.08 -0.77 -6.43
C ALA A 631 -20.69 -1.20 -5.97
N PHE A 632 -20.61 -2.38 -5.40
CA PHE A 632 -19.38 -3.03 -4.98
C PHE A 632 -19.39 -4.50 -5.39
N ARG A 633 -18.26 -5.03 -5.83
CA ARG A 633 -18.12 -6.45 -6.18
C ARG A 633 -17.08 -7.07 -5.24
N LEU A 634 -17.53 -7.89 -4.32
CA LEU A 634 -16.64 -8.65 -3.42
C LEU A 634 -15.93 -9.73 -4.22
N TYR A 635 -14.62 -9.67 -4.28
CA TYR A 635 -13.78 -10.61 -5.01
C TYR A 635 -13.21 -11.68 -4.09
N GLU A 636 -13.20 -12.94 -4.56
CA GLU A 636 -12.68 -14.11 -3.86
C GLU A 636 -12.01 -15.08 -4.84
N ASP A 637 -10.90 -15.70 -4.43
CA ASP A 637 -10.19 -16.78 -5.12
C ASP A 637 -9.47 -17.68 -4.11
N ASP A 638 -8.53 -18.53 -4.54
CA ASP A 638 -7.79 -19.43 -3.65
C ASP A 638 -6.76 -18.73 -2.73
N GLY A 639 -6.50 -17.45 -2.94
CA GLY A 639 -5.57 -16.65 -2.14
C GLY A 639 -4.07 -16.86 -2.40
N GLU A 640 -3.67 -17.88 -3.14
CA GLU A 640 -2.26 -18.29 -3.26
C GLU A 640 -1.75 -18.49 -4.68
N THR A 641 -2.57 -19.05 -5.58
CA THR A 641 -2.14 -19.44 -6.92
C THR A 641 -2.44 -18.38 -7.99
N LEU A 642 -1.98 -18.63 -9.20
CA LEU A 642 -2.28 -17.83 -10.39
C LEU A 642 -3.55 -18.30 -11.13
N ALA A 643 -4.30 -19.26 -10.61
CA ALA A 643 -5.49 -19.86 -11.25
C ALA A 643 -6.58 -18.80 -11.55
N TYR A 644 -6.61 -17.69 -10.79
CA TYR A 644 -7.51 -16.56 -11.07
C TYR A 644 -7.35 -15.98 -12.48
N ARG A 645 -6.18 -16.13 -13.11
CA ARG A 645 -5.92 -15.67 -14.48
C ARG A 645 -6.69 -16.48 -15.53
N ASP A 646 -7.00 -17.71 -15.18
CA ASP A 646 -7.73 -18.67 -16.02
C ASP A 646 -9.20 -18.78 -15.62
N GLY A 647 -9.71 -17.83 -14.82
CA GLY A 647 -11.11 -17.71 -14.43
C GLY A 647 -11.50 -18.37 -13.10
N ALA A 648 -10.53 -18.92 -12.33
CA ALA A 648 -10.81 -19.51 -11.02
C ALA A 648 -10.94 -18.42 -9.96
N TYR A 649 -12.04 -17.67 -10.00
CA TYR A 649 -12.43 -16.67 -9.01
C TYR A 649 -13.95 -16.49 -8.96
N ALA A 650 -14.44 -15.92 -7.89
CA ALA A 650 -15.82 -15.61 -7.67
C ALA A 650 -15.99 -14.12 -7.32
N GLU A 651 -17.13 -13.53 -7.72
CA GLU A 651 -17.51 -12.18 -7.34
C GLU A 651 -18.95 -12.16 -6.81
N THR A 652 -19.17 -11.52 -5.66
CA THR A 652 -20.51 -11.27 -5.13
C THR A 652 -20.88 -9.81 -5.38
N PRO A 653 -21.83 -9.51 -6.30
CA PRO A 653 -22.26 -8.15 -6.56
C PRO A 653 -23.14 -7.63 -5.41
N MET A 654 -22.90 -6.38 -5.01
CA MET A 654 -23.67 -5.65 -4.01
C MET A 654 -24.04 -4.30 -4.58
N THR A 655 -25.30 -3.87 -4.41
CA THR A 655 -25.76 -2.56 -4.89
C THR A 655 -26.57 -1.84 -3.83
N LEU A 656 -26.48 -0.51 -3.84
CA LEU A 656 -27.36 0.38 -3.10
C LEU A 656 -28.01 1.33 -4.10
N ASP A 657 -29.32 1.19 -4.30
CA ASP A 657 -30.15 2.14 -5.04
C ASP A 657 -30.71 3.15 -4.06
N TRP A 658 -30.45 4.44 -4.30
CA TRP A 658 -30.65 5.50 -3.33
C TRP A 658 -31.60 6.60 -3.83
N THR A 659 -32.52 7.01 -2.96
CA THR A 659 -33.18 8.30 -2.99
C THR A 659 -33.17 8.90 -1.58
N GLU A 660 -33.50 10.18 -1.44
CA GLU A 660 -33.50 10.86 -0.13
C GLU A 660 -34.36 10.16 0.95
N LYS A 661 -35.47 9.54 0.57
CA LYS A 661 -36.46 8.94 1.50
C LYS A 661 -36.58 7.43 1.38
N SER A 662 -35.97 6.82 0.41
CA SER A 662 -35.99 5.37 0.19
C SER A 662 -34.68 4.85 -0.42
N ALA A 663 -34.26 3.67 0.01
CA ALA A 663 -33.14 2.97 -0.58
C ALA A 663 -33.39 1.48 -0.64
N VAL A 664 -32.72 0.80 -1.56
CA VAL A 664 -32.72 -0.67 -1.64
C VAL A 664 -31.28 -1.14 -1.69
N PHE A 665 -30.87 -1.88 -0.67
CA PHE A 665 -29.59 -2.58 -0.66
C PHE A 665 -29.80 -4.02 -1.13
N THR A 666 -28.97 -4.51 -2.03
CA THR A 666 -29.05 -5.85 -2.60
C THR A 666 -27.72 -6.57 -2.47
N VAL A 667 -27.74 -7.81 -1.99
CA VAL A 667 -26.66 -8.78 -2.16
C VAL A 667 -27.13 -9.72 -3.27
N GLY A 668 -26.43 -9.71 -4.41
CA GLY A 668 -26.77 -10.54 -5.56
C GLY A 668 -26.19 -11.94 -5.49
N PRO A 669 -26.56 -12.82 -6.45
CA PRO A 669 -25.96 -14.15 -6.56
C PRO A 669 -24.47 -14.04 -6.91
N VAL A 670 -23.72 -15.05 -6.46
CA VAL A 670 -22.30 -15.17 -6.76
C VAL A 670 -22.10 -15.44 -8.25
N GLU A 671 -21.22 -14.69 -8.88
CA GLU A 671 -20.80 -14.87 -10.28
C GLU A 671 -19.42 -15.54 -10.33
N GLY A 672 -19.14 -16.36 -11.35
CA GLY A 672 -17.87 -17.07 -11.52
C GLY A 672 -17.82 -18.45 -10.86
N ASP A 673 -16.70 -18.84 -10.29
CA ASP A 673 -16.48 -20.15 -9.69
C ASP A 673 -17.03 -20.24 -8.27
N THR A 674 -18.25 -20.73 -8.14
CA THR A 674 -18.94 -20.84 -6.84
C THR A 674 -18.33 -21.89 -5.90
N SER A 675 -17.40 -22.74 -6.37
CA SER A 675 -16.69 -23.69 -5.50
C SER A 675 -15.68 -23.02 -4.56
N LEU A 676 -15.33 -21.74 -4.83
CA LEU A 676 -14.40 -20.95 -4.05
C LEU A 676 -15.06 -20.21 -2.88
N VAL A 677 -16.39 -20.26 -2.78
CA VAL A 677 -17.14 -19.62 -1.71
C VAL A 677 -17.86 -20.65 -0.85
N PRO A 678 -18.22 -20.33 0.42
CA PRO A 678 -18.93 -21.25 1.28
C PRO A 678 -20.28 -21.67 0.68
N GLU A 679 -20.70 -22.93 0.90
CA GLU A 679 -22.01 -23.45 0.51
C GLU A 679 -23.14 -22.62 1.12
N LYS A 680 -22.93 -22.10 2.34
CA LYS A 680 -23.82 -21.15 3.02
C LYS A 680 -23.03 -20.04 3.66
N ARG A 681 -23.47 -18.81 3.44
CA ARG A 681 -22.89 -17.61 4.00
C ARG A 681 -23.89 -16.86 4.84
N TYR A 682 -23.44 -16.32 5.98
CA TYR A 682 -24.22 -15.51 6.90
C TYR A 682 -23.82 -14.05 6.74
N TRP A 683 -24.81 -13.15 6.63
CA TRP A 683 -24.59 -11.75 6.39
C TRP A 683 -25.22 -10.89 7.48
N SER A 684 -24.41 -10.01 8.08
CA SER A 684 -24.87 -8.93 8.96
C SER A 684 -24.68 -7.60 8.25
N VAL A 685 -25.76 -6.93 7.88
CA VAL A 685 -25.74 -5.64 7.19
C VAL A 685 -25.94 -4.53 8.20
N GLU A 686 -24.95 -3.65 8.32
CA GLU A 686 -24.94 -2.52 9.24
C GLU A 686 -25.13 -1.20 8.48
N PHE A 687 -26.30 -0.64 8.58
CA PHE A 687 -26.68 0.65 8.02
C PHE A 687 -26.21 1.76 8.96
N ARG A 688 -24.98 2.27 8.72
CA ARG A 688 -24.29 3.21 9.60
C ARG A 688 -24.46 4.66 9.17
N GLY A 689 -24.85 5.55 10.10
CA GLY A 689 -25.17 6.94 9.80
C GLY A 689 -26.59 7.12 9.22
N TRP A 690 -27.47 6.14 9.46
CA TRP A 690 -28.88 6.21 9.03
C TRP A 690 -29.76 6.81 10.12
N ARG A 691 -30.74 7.58 9.68
CA ARG A 691 -31.62 8.34 10.58
C ARG A 691 -32.49 7.42 11.46
N LYS A 692 -32.60 7.76 12.72
CA LYS A 692 -33.47 7.04 13.65
C LYS A 692 -34.93 7.06 13.15
N GLY A 693 -35.62 5.90 13.17
CA GLY A 693 -37.02 5.77 12.71
C GLY A 693 -37.15 5.21 11.30
N CYS A 694 -36.02 4.80 10.66
CA CYS A 694 -36.05 4.05 9.41
C CYS A 694 -36.86 2.74 9.56
N ARG A 695 -37.61 2.40 8.51
CA ARG A 695 -38.37 1.15 8.39
C ARG A 695 -37.68 0.25 7.39
N PHE A 696 -37.58 -1.02 7.73
CA PHE A 696 -36.90 -2.02 6.95
C PHE A 696 -37.86 -3.07 6.42
N VAL A 697 -37.67 -3.50 5.18
CA VAL A 697 -38.39 -4.59 4.52
C VAL A 697 -37.35 -5.50 3.84
N MET A 698 -37.25 -6.73 4.33
CA MET A 698 -36.32 -7.73 3.78
C MET A 698 -37.08 -8.72 2.88
N ASN A 699 -36.66 -8.82 1.61
CA ASN A 699 -37.31 -9.69 0.63
C ASN A 699 -38.84 -9.54 0.56
N GLY A 700 -39.35 -8.31 0.71
CA GLY A 700 -40.80 -7.99 0.72
C GLY A 700 -41.51 -8.20 2.06
N VAL A 701 -40.82 -8.63 3.11
CA VAL A 701 -41.35 -8.84 4.45
C VAL A 701 -40.85 -7.75 5.40
N PRO A 702 -41.71 -7.09 6.21
CA PRO A 702 -41.28 -6.14 7.24
C PRO A 702 -40.26 -6.77 8.20
N GLU A 703 -39.20 -6.03 8.54
CA GLU A 703 -38.08 -6.47 9.38
C GLU A 703 -37.86 -5.49 10.53
N GLU A 704 -37.72 -6.00 11.77
CA GLU A 704 -37.30 -5.20 12.91
C GLU A 704 -35.77 -5.17 13.03
N ALA A 705 -35.17 -4.09 12.53
CA ALA A 705 -33.73 -3.87 12.63
C ALA A 705 -33.34 -3.38 14.03
N ALA A 706 -32.31 -3.98 14.63
CA ALA A 706 -31.74 -3.50 15.89
C ALA A 706 -31.02 -2.16 15.67
N TYR A 707 -31.34 -1.15 16.50
CA TYR A 707 -30.70 0.17 16.42
C TYR A 707 -29.71 0.40 17.56
N PHE A 708 -28.49 0.82 17.22
CA PHE A 708 -27.40 1.13 18.15
C PHE A 708 -27.14 2.64 18.12
N PRO A 709 -27.60 3.41 19.11
CA PRO A 709 -27.53 4.88 19.12
C PRO A 709 -26.07 5.40 19.23
N GLU A 710 -25.15 4.64 19.84
CA GLU A 710 -23.77 5.05 20.02
C GLU A 710 -23.02 5.26 18.68
N THR A 711 -23.46 4.53 17.67
CA THR A 711 -22.87 4.55 16.32
C THR A 711 -23.89 4.87 15.22
N ASN A 712 -25.10 5.29 15.57
CA ASN A 712 -26.20 5.57 14.63
C ASN A 712 -26.37 4.45 13.59
N THR A 713 -26.38 3.18 14.06
CA THR A 713 -26.32 2.01 13.19
C THR A 713 -27.57 1.13 13.38
N TYR A 714 -28.20 0.76 12.26
CA TYR A 714 -29.14 -0.35 12.24
C TYR A 714 -28.45 -1.62 11.79
N VAL A 715 -28.80 -2.75 12.40
CA VAL A 715 -28.29 -4.07 12.04
C VAL A 715 -29.42 -4.94 11.54
N VAL A 716 -29.26 -5.48 10.32
CA VAL A 716 -30.18 -6.46 9.72
C VAL A 716 -29.39 -7.72 9.42
N THR A 717 -29.85 -8.86 9.91
CA THR A 717 -29.22 -10.17 9.64
C THR A 717 -30.01 -10.88 8.54
N LEU A 718 -29.34 -11.23 7.45
CA LEU A 718 -29.94 -11.99 6.35
C LEU A 718 -30.06 -13.46 6.72
N PRO A 719 -31.05 -14.19 6.16
CA PRO A 719 -31.06 -15.65 6.20
C PRO A 719 -29.78 -16.22 5.59
N PRO A 720 -29.36 -17.42 6.00
CA PRO A 720 -28.22 -18.09 5.35
C PRO A 720 -28.42 -18.19 3.84
N MET A 721 -27.46 -17.66 3.08
CA MET A 721 -27.54 -17.59 1.62
C MET A 721 -26.59 -18.62 0.97
N SER A 722 -27.10 -19.36 0.01
CA SER A 722 -26.29 -20.16 -0.92
C SER A 722 -25.76 -19.28 -2.08
N PRO A 723 -24.74 -19.71 -2.82
CA PRO A 723 -24.13 -18.87 -3.87
C PRO A 723 -25.10 -18.36 -4.94
N GLY A 724 -26.18 -19.12 -5.23
CA GLY A 724 -27.21 -18.72 -6.20
C GLY A 724 -28.30 -17.80 -5.66
N ASP A 725 -28.31 -17.51 -4.36
CA ASP A 725 -29.36 -16.71 -3.72
C ASP A 725 -29.09 -15.20 -3.88
N ALA A 726 -30.17 -14.44 -3.81
CA ALA A 726 -30.14 -12.98 -3.69
C ALA A 726 -31.00 -12.53 -2.50
N ALA A 727 -30.60 -11.42 -1.88
CA ALA A 727 -31.38 -10.80 -0.82
C ALA A 727 -31.49 -9.28 -1.03
N THR A 728 -32.66 -8.72 -0.72
CA THR A 728 -32.90 -7.27 -0.79
C THR A 728 -33.35 -6.74 0.56
N ILE A 729 -32.86 -5.56 0.93
CA ILE A 729 -33.28 -4.80 2.10
C ILE A 729 -33.72 -3.43 1.61
N ALA A 730 -35.02 -3.20 1.60
CA ALA A 730 -35.58 -1.89 1.32
C ALA A 730 -35.71 -1.09 2.63
N VAL A 731 -35.27 0.16 2.59
CA VAL A 731 -35.27 1.09 3.74
C VAL A 731 -36.04 2.34 3.38
N THR A 732 -36.91 2.79 4.25
CA THR A 732 -37.71 4.01 4.06
C THR A 732 -37.74 4.87 5.31
N HIS A 733 -37.87 6.20 5.13
CA HIS A 733 -38.11 7.16 6.21
C HIS A 733 -39.07 8.27 5.75
N ALA A 734 -39.85 8.84 6.68
CA ALA A 734 -40.82 9.89 6.35
C ALA A 734 -40.14 11.19 5.83
N ASP A 735 -39.02 11.56 6.44
CA ASP A 735 -38.29 12.80 6.12
C ASP A 735 -37.10 12.52 5.21
N ALA A 736 -36.01 11.97 5.74
CA ALA A 736 -34.80 11.63 5.01
C ALA A 736 -34.08 10.42 5.64
N LEU A 737 -33.32 9.67 4.87
CA LEU A 737 -32.59 8.48 5.36
C LEU A 737 -31.25 8.83 6.03
N VAL A 738 -30.64 9.95 5.65
CA VAL A 738 -29.36 10.40 6.25
C VAL A 738 -29.62 10.87 7.68
N HIS A 739 -28.74 10.44 8.61
CA HIS A 739 -28.78 10.89 10.00
C HIS A 739 -28.63 12.41 10.10
N ASP A 740 -29.47 13.07 10.90
CA ASP A 740 -29.51 14.52 11.05
C ASP A 740 -28.67 15.04 12.22
N ASN A 741 -27.83 14.17 12.80
CA ASN A 741 -26.98 14.48 13.94
C ASN A 741 -27.73 15.09 15.15
N SER A 742 -29.00 14.75 15.30
CA SER A 742 -29.86 15.25 16.42
C SER A 742 -29.35 14.83 17.81
N ASP A 743 -28.43 13.85 17.86
CA ASP A 743 -27.74 13.38 19.06
C ASP A 743 -26.48 14.21 19.45
N TRP A 744 -26.23 15.35 18.77
CA TRP A 744 -25.07 16.22 19.00
C TRP A 744 -24.85 16.60 20.47
N ARG A 745 -25.92 16.87 21.17
CA ARG A 745 -25.88 17.32 22.56
C ARG A 745 -25.42 16.20 23.51
N ASP A 746 -25.90 15.00 23.31
CA ASP A 746 -25.51 13.83 24.10
C ASP A 746 -24.03 13.50 23.85
N ARG A 747 -23.55 13.65 22.62
CA ARG A 747 -22.13 13.49 22.26
C ARG A 747 -21.25 14.56 22.92
N ILE A 748 -21.70 15.81 22.98
CA ILE A 748 -20.97 16.88 23.71
C ILE A 748 -20.92 16.54 25.19
N ILE A 749 -22.03 16.10 25.81
CA ILE A 749 -22.06 15.70 27.22
C ILE A 749 -21.08 14.55 27.49
N ASP A 750 -21.09 13.51 26.67
CA ASP A 750 -20.16 12.38 26.79
C ASP A 750 -18.71 12.87 26.73
N ARG A 751 -18.40 13.72 25.76
CA ARG A 751 -17.06 14.26 25.59
C ARG A 751 -16.60 15.13 26.76
N LEU A 752 -17.42 16.04 27.20
CA LEU A 752 -17.14 16.88 28.37
C LEU A 752 -17.02 16.06 29.65
N THR A 753 -17.80 14.98 29.79
CA THR A 753 -17.72 14.08 30.94
C THR A 753 -16.33 13.46 31.04
N ARG A 754 -15.74 13.05 29.95
CA ARG A 754 -14.41 12.42 29.87
C ARG A 754 -13.24 13.42 29.93
N ALA A 755 -13.46 14.69 29.59
CA ALA A 755 -12.40 15.70 29.60
C ALA A 755 -11.94 16.03 31.03
N GLN A 756 -10.60 16.15 31.22
CA GLN A 756 -9.99 16.52 32.50
C GLN A 756 -10.02 18.04 32.68
N MET A 757 -11.12 18.52 33.27
CA MET A 757 -11.35 19.95 33.53
C MET A 757 -12.37 20.12 34.66
N THR A 758 -12.54 21.34 35.19
CA THR A 758 -13.49 21.62 36.29
C THR A 758 -14.93 21.39 35.83
N HIS A 759 -15.77 20.97 36.73
CA HIS A 759 -17.22 20.77 36.47
C HIS A 759 -17.90 22.06 36.00
N ASP A 760 -17.52 23.22 36.58
CA ASP A 760 -18.06 24.52 36.18
C ASP A 760 -17.67 24.86 34.73
N ALA A 761 -16.46 24.61 34.30
CA ALA A 761 -16.07 24.79 32.91
C ALA A 761 -16.87 23.87 31.97
N LYS A 762 -17.02 22.58 32.31
CA LYS A 762 -17.87 21.64 31.53
C LYS A 762 -19.29 22.18 31.35
N PHE A 763 -19.88 22.67 32.46
CA PHE A 763 -21.23 23.23 32.44
C PHE A 763 -21.33 24.51 31.60
N GLN A 764 -20.33 25.39 31.69
CA GLN A 764 -20.26 26.60 30.84
C GLN A 764 -20.17 26.26 29.36
N TYR A 765 -19.35 25.28 28.96
CA TYR A 765 -19.22 24.86 27.58
C TYR A 765 -20.48 24.21 27.03
N LEU A 766 -21.19 23.39 27.87
CA LEU A 766 -22.44 22.83 27.46
C LEU A 766 -23.53 23.92 27.26
N ARG A 767 -23.62 24.90 28.17
CA ARG A 767 -24.53 26.03 28.01
C ARG A 767 -24.21 26.85 26.77
N TRP A 768 -22.94 27.09 26.52
CA TRP A 768 -22.48 27.76 25.30
C TRP A 768 -22.87 26.99 24.03
N ALA A 769 -22.70 25.67 24.00
CA ALA A 769 -23.13 24.83 22.89
C ALA A 769 -24.67 24.92 22.66
N ASP A 770 -25.49 24.88 23.75
CA ASP A 770 -26.95 25.06 23.69
C ASP A 770 -27.32 26.46 23.12
N GLU A 771 -26.55 27.50 23.45
CA GLU A 771 -26.73 28.85 22.92
C GLU A 771 -26.30 28.96 21.45
N ALA A 772 -25.14 28.40 21.12
CA ALA A 772 -24.60 28.38 19.77
C ALA A 772 -25.55 27.78 18.74
N MET A 773 -26.27 26.72 19.11
CA MET A 773 -27.27 26.09 18.24
C MET A 773 -28.49 26.97 17.92
N LYS A 774 -28.68 28.08 18.64
CA LYS A 774 -29.78 29.06 18.41
C LYS A 774 -29.35 30.24 17.54
N LEU A 775 -28.04 30.40 17.30
CA LEU A 775 -27.50 31.52 16.51
C LEU A 775 -27.58 31.23 15.00
N PRO A 776 -27.62 32.27 14.16
CA PRO A 776 -27.43 32.11 12.71
C PRO A 776 -26.06 31.52 12.39
N ASP A 777 -25.95 30.79 11.26
CA ASP A 777 -24.74 30.05 10.89
C ASP A 777 -23.48 30.90 10.77
N ASP A 778 -23.60 32.13 10.32
CA ASP A 778 -22.53 33.12 10.15
C ASP A 778 -21.95 33.67 11.48
N ARG A 779 -22.58 33.35 12.62
CA ARG A 779 -22.19 33.83 13.94
C ARG A 779 -21.62 32.79 14.89
N VAL A 780 -21.54 31.54 14.48
CA VAL A 780 -20.91 30.48 15.29
C VAL A 780 -19.40 30.56 15.09
N MET A 781 -18.73 31.26 15.99
CA MET A 781 -17.25 31.34 16.00
C MET A 781 -16.65 30.01 16.43
N PRO A 782 -15.53 29.57 15.82
CA PRO A 782 -14.78 28.40 16.29
C PRO A 782 -14.42 28.52 17.78
N LEU A 783 -14.76 27.49 18.55
CA LEU A 783 -14.46 27.44 19.99
C LEU A 783 -12.98 27.41 20.30
N ASN A 784 -12.18 26.87 19.39
CA ASN A 784 -10.73 26.79 19.52
C ASN A 784 -10.02 28.18 19.56
N THR A 785 -10.72 29.25 19.29
CA THR A 785 -10.21 30.62 19.43
C THR A 785 -10.33 31.19 20.84
N ARG A 786 -11.00 30.46 21.76
CA ARG A 786 -11.17 30.91 23.14
C ARG A 786 -9.90 30.59 23.96
N PRO A 787 -9.31 31.61 24.66
CA PRO A 787 -8.05 31.41 25.39
C PRO A 787 -8.12 30.44 26.57
N ASP A 788 -9.33 30.18 27.08
CA ASP A 788 -9.61 29.34 28.24
C ASP A 788 -9.96 27.88 27.88
N MET A 789 -9.99 27.55 26.59
CA MET A 789 -10.34 26.21 26.06
C MET A 789 -9.14 25.55 25.41
N SER A 790 -8.97 24.25 25.63
CA SER A 790 -8.03 23.43 24.88
C SER A 790 -8.40 23.45 23.40
N PRO A 791 -7.46 23.73 22.47
CA PRO A 791 -7.76 23.84 21.04
C PRO A 791 -8.44 22.61 20.47
N ASN A 792 -8.01 21.40 20.80
CA ASN A 792 -8.58 20.17 20.27
C ASN A 792 -9.99 19.91 20.83
N LEU A 793 -10.27 20.21 22.09
CA LEU A 793 -11.63 20.14 22.63
C LEU A 793 -12.53 21.15 21.94
N GLY A 794 -12.06 22.38 21.76
CA GLY A 794 -12.81 23.42 21.06
C GLY A 794 -13.14 23.04 19.63
N ALA A 795 -12.14 22.51 18.89
CA ALA A 795 -12.36 22.00 17.54
C ALA A 795 -13.40 20.88 17.50
N HIS A 796 -13.34 19.93 18.44
CA HIS A 796 -14.29 18.82 18.50
C HIS A 796 -15.73 19.29 18.80
N LEU A 797 -15.92 20.19 19.74
CA LEU A 797 -17.27 20.74 20.05
C LEU A 797 -17.80 21.54 18.86
N TYR A 798 -16.94 22.34 18.22
CA TYR A 798 -17.31 23.08 17.01
C TYR A 798 -17.70 22.15 15.84
N GLU A 799 -16.92 21.12 15.60
CA GLU A 799 -17.18 20.07 14.60
C GLU A 799 -18.60 19.49 14.80
N LEU A 800 -18.93 19.03 16.00
CA LEU A 800 -20.24 18.44 16.30
C LEU A 800 -21.39 19.44 16.06
N LEU A 801 -21.25 20.69 16.54
CA LEU A 801 -22.24 21.73 16.35
C LEU A 801 -22.45 22.10 14.87
N LEU A 802 -21.34 22.22 14.13
CA LEU A 802 -21.38 22.58 12.70
C LEU A 802 -22.15 21.55 11.88
N GLN A 803 -21.88 20.26 12.10
CA GLN A 803 -22.55 19.18 11.36
C GLN A 803 -24.01 18.96 11.79
N ALA A 804 -24.38 19.28 13.02
CA ALA A 804 -25.76 19.19 13.50
C ALA A 804 -26.66 20.32 12.97
N ARG A 805 -26.09 21.40 12.46
CA ARG A 805 -26.84 22.56 11.92
C ARG A 805 -27.07 22.51 10.42
N GLN A 806 -26.35 21.67 9.73
CA GLN A 806 -26.40 21.48 8.28
C GLN A 806 -27.43 20.43 7.86
#